data_d7e1f51c226ec1938d36dc141f5e8607
#
_entry.id   d7e1f51c226ec1938d36dc141f5e8607
#
_cell.length_a   1.000
_cell.length_b   1.000
_cell.length_c   1.000
_cell.angle_alpha   90.00
_cell.angle_beta   90.00
_cell.angle_gamma   90.00
#
_symmetry.space_group_name_H-M   'P 1'
#
loop_
_entity.id
_entity.type
_entity.pdbx_description
1 polymer ?
#
loop_
_entity_poly.entity_id
_entity_poly.type
_entity_poly.pdbx_seq_one_letter_code
_entity_poly.pdbx_strand_id
1 'polypeptide(L)'
;MDKTYQPHAIETSWYNTWESENYFAPQGAGESYTIMIPPPNVTGSLHMGHGFNNAIMDALIRFRRMQGRDTLWQPGTDHAGIATQMLVERQLEAKGQNRHDLGREAFLDKVWEWKEQSGGNISRQIRRLGSSVDWSRERFTMDDGLSEAVKEAFVRLHEDGLIYRGKRLVNWDTKLHTAISDLEVENHDEKGHLWNLRYPLADGAKTADGKDHLVVATTRPETLLGDAAVAVNPNDERYQALIGKFVELPLVGRRIPIIADDYCDPEFGTGCVKITPAHDFNDYEVGKRHNLPLLNIFDKNALVLSAAQAFNLDGSVNEQADTALPAQYAGLDRFVARKQIVADLDAQGLLVSIDDHALKVPKGDRSGTIIEPWLTDQWYVSTKPLAEPAIAAVEDGRIQFVPKQYENMYFSWMRDIQDWCISRQLWWGHRIPAWYDEAGQVYVGRNEQEVRAKHNLGADVVLRQDDDVLDTWFSSGLWTFSTLGWPEQTEFLKKFHSTDVLVTGFDIIFFWVARMIMLTMHLIKNEDGTPQVPFKTVYVHGLVRDGQGQKMSKSKGNVLDPLDIVDGITLDALLEKRTSGMMQPKLAEKIAKQTKAEFPEGIASYGTDALRFTFCSLASTGRDIKFDMGRVEGYRNFCNKIWNAARYVLDKGEDCGQNGEAYELSLADRWIISQLQRTEAEVTRQLEQFRFDLASQALYEFIWNQYCDWYLELSKPVLWDENAPVERARGTRRTLVRVLEVALRLAHPFMPFITEEIWQRIAPLAGIDGKTIMLQPWPVANEARIDAAAEGDIEWLKELMVGLRNIRAEMNIGPGKPLPLFLKNANADDQRRLQENEALLKKLAKVESFTVLGEADEAPLSATALVGDLQVLVPMAGLIDKDAELARLNKEIQRLQGEVQRVGGKLSNAAFVDKAPPAVIEKERAKLAESEQALANFTEQHARIAAL
;
A
#
# COMPACT_ATOMS: atom_id res chain seq x y z
N MET A 1 34.87 -15.61 2.52
CA MET A 1 33.85 -14.51 2.64
C MET A 1 34.56 -13.21 2.96
N ASP A 2 34.11 -12.13 2.34
CA ASP A 2 34.62 -10.79 2.61
C ASP A 2 34.39 -10.37 4.06
N LYS A 3 35.18 -9.42 4.54
CA LYS A 3 35.09 -8.94 5.92
C LYS A 3 33.73 -8.27 6.24
N THR A 4 33.16 -7.63 5.25
CA THR A 4 31.85 -6.96 5.35
C THR A 4 30.95 -7.41 4.21
N TYR A 5 29.63 -7.38 4.42
CA TYR A 5 28.66 -7.71 3.41
C TYR A 5 28.61 -6.62 2.33
N GLN A 6 28.82 -7.03 1.08
CA GLN A 6 28.80 -6.16 -0.10
C GLN A 6 27.67 -6.60 -1.03
N PRO A 7 26.46 -6.02 -0.92
CA PRO A 7 25.27 -6.56 -1.55
C PRO A 7 25.23 -6.44 -3.07
N HIS A 8 25.76 -5.37 -3.65
CA HIS A 8 25.51 -5.03 -5.05
C HIS A 8 25.91 -6.12 -6.05
N ALA A 9 27.15 -6.59 -5.97
CA ALA A 9 27.65 -7.63 -6.88
C ALA A 9 26.96 -8.98 -6.64
N ILE A 10 26.69 -9.31 -5.39
CA ILE A 10 26.00 -10.54 -4.96
C ILE A 10 24.58 -10.56 -5.52
N GLU A 11 23.85 -9.47 -5.38
CA GLU A 11 22.45 -9.35 -5.82
C GLU A 11 22.32 -9.50 -7.34
N THR A 12 23.16 -8.82 -8.10
CA THR A 12 23.13 -8.90 -9.56
C THR A 12 23.50 -10.30 -10.05
N SER A 13 24.53 -10.90 -9.47
CA SER A 13 25.01 -12.23 -9.85
C SER A 13 23.93 -13.30 -9.58
N TRP A 14 23.33 -13.30 -8.40
CA TRP A 14 22.32 -14.30 -8.06
C TRP A 14 21.06 -14.12 -8.87
N TYR A 15 20.59 -12.91 -9.08
CA TYR A 15 19.37 -12.72 -9.86
C TYR A 15 19.54 -13.23 -11.31
N ASN A 16 20.68 -12.95 -11.93
CA ASN A 16 21.00 -13.47 -13.25
C ASN A 16 21.03 -15.00 -13.27
N THR A 17 21.61 -15.62 -12.25
CA THR A 17 21.63 -17.08 -12.12
C THR A 17 20.21 -17.65 -11.97
N TRP A 18 19.41 -17.10 -11.09
CA TRP A 18 18.03 -17.58 -10.85
C TRP A 18 17.18 -17.49 -12.12
N GLU A 19 17.30 -16.38 -12.85
CA GLU A 19 16.55 -16.15 -14.08
C GLU A 19 17.02 -17.10 -15.19
N SER A 20 18.31 -17.22 -15.41
CA SER A 20 18.90 -18.09 -16.45
C SER A 20 18.65 -19.59 -16.22
N GLU A 21 18.63 -20.02 -14.96
CA GLU A 21 18.30 -21.40 -14.56
C GLU A 21 16.79 -21.66 -14.49
N ASN A 22 15.98 -20.64 -14.75
CA ASN A 22 14.51 -20.72 -14.79
C ASN A 22 13.88 -21.17 -13.45
N TYR A 23 14.45 -20.78 -12.32
CA TYR A 23 13.94 -21.16 -11.01
C TYR A 23 12.61 -20.51 -10.64
N PHE A 24 12.26 -19.42 -11.33
CA PHE A 24 11.02 -18.67 -11.07
C PHE A 24 9.78 -19.30 -11.69
N ALA A 25 9.96 -20.12 -12.72
CA ALA A 25 8.86 -20.78 -13.40
C ALA A 25 8.25 -21.90 -12.55
N PRO A 26 6.97 -22.25 -12.78
CA PRO A 26 6.38 -23.44 -12.18
C PRO A 26 7.21 -24.70 -12.49
N GLN A 27 7.41 -25.53 -11.49
CA GLN A 27 8.25 -26.74 -11.59
C GLN A 27 7.45 -27.99 -12.01
N GLY A 28 6.14 -27.86 -12.18
CA GLY A 28 5.26 -28.93 -12.65
C GLY A 28 4.75 -29.89 -11.59
N ALA A 29 5.24 -29.80 -10.35
CA ALA A 29 4.86 -30.68 -9.25
C ALA A 29 4.21 -29.90 -8.10
N GLY A 30 3.29 -30.57 -7.40
CA GLY A 30 2.58 -30.00 -6.27
C GLY A 30 1.28 -29.28 -6.65
N GLU A 31 0.57 -28.87 -5.64
CA GLU A 31 -0.63 -28.05 -5.77
C GLU A 31 -0.28 -26.64 -6.25
N SER A 32 -1.04 -26.12 -7.20
CA SER A 32 -0.80 -24.77 -7.74
C SER A 32 -0.96 -23.66 -6.71
N TYR A 33 -0.12 -22.66 -6.82
CA TYR A 33 -0.22 -21.41 -6.07
C TYR A 33 0.08 -20.26 -7.01
N THR A 34 -0.88 -19.36 -7.17
CA THR A 34 -0.80 -18.29 -8.18
C THR A 34 -0.99 -16.93 -7.56
N ILE A 35 -0.11 -16.01 -7.90
CA ILE A 35 -0.28 -14.57 -7.65
C ILE A 35 -0.14 -13.84 -8.98
N MET A 36 -1.06 -12.91 -9.26
CA MET A 36 -0.94 -11.96 -10.35
C MET A 36 -0.27 -10.70 -9.83
N ILE A 37 0.75 -10.22 -10.50
CA ILE A 37 1.29 -8.90 -10.18
C ILE A 37 0.21 -7.86 -10.50
N PRO A 38 -0.08 -6.88 -9.63
CA PRO A 38 -0.80 -5.69 -10.04
C PRO A 38 0.02 -5.00 -11.13
N PRO A 39 -0.44 -4.97 -12.38
CA PRO A 39 0.43 -4.56 -13.48
C PRO A 39 0.78 -3.07 -13.36
N PRO A 40 2.05 -2.70 -13.19
CA PRO A 40 2.45 -1.30 -13.12
C PRO A 40 2.12 -0.56 -14.40
N ASN A 41 1.68 0.69 -14.25
CA ASN A 41 1.44 1.58 -15.37
C ASN A 41 2.75 1.94 -16.09
N VAL A 42 2.75 1.90 -17.42
CA VAL A 42 3.92 2.31 -18.22
C VAL A 42 4.10 3.83 -18.26
N THR A 43 4.04 4.47 -17.10
CA THR A 43 4.12 5.93 -16.94
C THR A 43 5.46 6.44 -16.42
N GLY A 44 6.45 5.56 -16.33
CA GLY A 44 7.81 5.91 -15.90
C GLY A 44 8.46 4.86 -15.04
N SER A 45 8.66 5.16 -13.76
CA SER A 45 9.37 4.31 -12.81
C SER A 45 8.46 3.82 -11.71
N LEU A 46 8.81 2.68 -11.11
CA LEU A 46 8.21 2.21 -9.87
C LEU A 46 8.52 3.18 -8.71
N HIS A 47 7.62 3.23 -7.76
CA HIS A 47 7.78 3.97 -6.51
C HIS A 47 7.74 3.04 -5.29
N MET A 48 7.86 3.60 -4.08
CA MET A 48 7.93 2.84 -2.84
C MET A 48 6.73 1.92 -2.60
N GLY A 49 5.53 2.33 -3.03
CA GLY A 49 4.34 1.49 -2.95
C GLY A 49 4.44 0.21 -3.77
N HIS A 50 5.02 0.29 -4.96
CA HIS A 50 5.31 -0.90 -5.78
C HIS A 50 6.35 -1.80 -5.12
N GLY A 51 7.41 -1.20 -4.55
CA GLY A 51 8.43 -1.94 -3.82
C GLY A 51 7.85 -2.71 -2.65
N PHE A 52 7.00 -2.08 -1.88
CA PHE A 52 6.27 -2.71 -0.76
C PHE A 52 5.38 -3.86 -1.25
N ASN A 53 4.56 -3.60 -2.25
CA ASN A 53 3.66 -4.59 -2.83
C ASN A 53 4.42 -5.82 -3.35
N ASN A 54 5.51 -5.60 -4.08
CA ASN A 54 6.35 -6.67 -4.60
C ASN A 54 7.04 -7.47 -3.49
N ALA A 55 7.52 -6.82 -2.44
CA ALA A 55 8.15 -7.51 -1.31
C ALA A 55 7.18 -8.48 -0.62
N ILE A 56 5.93 -8.09 -0.45
CA ILE A 56 4.89 -8.94 0.14
C ILE A 56 4.57 -10.13 -0.78
N MET A 57 4.35 -9.88 -2.06
CA MET A 57 4.07 -10.94 -3.03
C MET A 57 5.22 -11.93 -3.14
N ASP A 58 6.45 -11.44 -3.21
CA ASP A 58 7.62 -12.29 -3.34
C ASP A 58 7.85 -13.15 -2.09
N ALA A 59 7.63 -12.58 -0.91
CA ALA A 59 7.69 -13.34 0.34
C ALA A 59 6.70 -14.52 0.33
N LEU A 60 5.47 -14.29 -0.10
CA LEU A 60 4.46 -15.35 -0.25
C LEU A 60 4.86 -16.40 -1.29
N ILE A 61 5.31 -15.97 -2.45
CA ILE A 61 5.71 -16.88 -3.55
C ILE A 61 6.89 -17.75 -3.12
N ARG A 62 7.92 -17.16 -2.51
CA ARG A 62 9.10 -17.91 -2.05
C ARG A 62 8.74 -18.88 -0.93
N PHE A 63 7.93 -18.45 0.01
CA PHE A 63 7.41 -19.30 1.08
C PHE A 63 6.64 -20.51 0.53
N ARG A 64 5.68 -20.29 -0.37
CA ARG A 64 4.88 -21.38 -0.94
C ARG A 64 5.70 -22.28 -1.88
N ARG A 65 6.66 -21.72 -2.62
CA ARG A 65 7.58 -22.49 -3.44
C ARG A 65 8.39 -23.45 -2.59
N MET A 66 8.93 -22.99 -1.47
CA MET A 66 9.66 -23.84 -0.55
C MET A 66 8.79 -24.90 0.15
N GLN A 67 7.49 -24.66 0.26
CA GLN A 67 6.53 -25.66 0.74
C GLN A 67 6.20 -26.73 -0.31
N GLY A 68 6.79 -26.67 -1.50
CA GLY A 68 6.57 -27.63 -2.57
C GLY A 68 5.35 -27.35 -3.43
N ARG A 69 4.76 -26.14 -3.34
CA ARG A 69 3.68 -25.71 -4.23
C ARG A 69 4.23 -25.42 -5.63
N ASP A 70 3.43 -25.70 -6.63
CA ASP A 70 3.73 -25.30 -8.01
C ASP A 70 3.34 -23.84 -8.21
N THR A 71 4.29 -22.94 -8.01
CA THR A 71 4.02 -21.51 -7.94
C THR A 71 4.12 -20.83 -9.29
N LEU A 72 3.15 -19.97 -9.58
CA LEU A 72 3.19 -19.01 -10.67
C LEU A 72 3.02 -17.59 -10.13
N TRP A 73 4.02 -16.75 -10.33
CA TRP A 73 3.87 -15.31 -10.17
C TRP A 73 3.90 -14.65 -11.54
N GLN A 74 2.71 -14.26 -12.01
CA GLN A 74 2.50 -13.70 -13.34
C GLN A 74 2.93 -12.23 -13.38
N PRO A 75 3.97 -11.86 -14.15
CA PRO A 75 4.35 -10.48 -14.36
C PRO A 75 3.61 -9.84 -15.52
N GLY A 76 3.64 -8.52 -15.54
CA GLY A 76 3.16 -7.72 -16.65
C GLY A 76 3.05 -6.25 -16.32
N THR A 77 2.64 -5.47 -17.31
CA THR A 77 2.45 -4.02 -17.22
C THR A 77 1.13 -3.60 -17.84
N ASP A 78 0.64 -2.44 -17.37
CA ASP A 78 -0.61 -1.85 -17.84
C ASP A 78 -0.32 -0.68 -18.79
N HIS A 79 -1.11 -0.59 -19.85
CA HIS A 79 -0.99 0.49 -20.84
C HIS A 79 -1.43 1.87 -20.30
N ALA A 80 -2.21 1.92 -19.21
CA ALA A 80 -2.61 3.14 -18.52
C ALA A 80 -3.11 4.25 -19.46
N GLY A 81 -4.21 3.99 -20.15
CA GLY A 81 -4.71 4.76 -21.29
C GLY A 81 -4.55 6.27 -21.20
N ILE A 82 -5.29 6.95 -20.31
CA ILE A 82 -5.24 8.40 -20.15
C ILE A 82 -3.85 8.88 -19.75
N ALA A 83 -3.26 8.26 -18.73
CA ALA A 83 -2.00 8.72 -18.15
C ALA A 83 -0.83 8.64 -19.14
N THR A 84 -0.73 7.55 -19.87
CA THR A 84 0.32 7.34 -20.88
C THR A 84 0.13 8.25 -22.08
N GLN A 85 -1.10 8.38 -22.57
CA GLN A 85 -1.39 9.29 -23.67
C GLN A 85 -1.05 10.73 -23.31
N MET A 86 -1.46 11.22 -22.15
CA MET A 86 -1.12 12.58 -21.69
C MET A 86 0.38 12.81 -21.63
N LEU A 87 1.12 11.82 -21.13
CA LEU A 87 2.57 11.91 -21.00
C LEU A 87 3.23 12.10 -22.38
N VAL A 88 2.81 11.32 -23.38
CA VAL A 88 3.34 11.44 -24.74
C VAL A 88 2.87 12.75 -25.40
N GLU A 89 1.63 13.18 -25.17
CA GLU A 89 1.15 14.48 -25.66
C GLU A 89 1.98 15.64 -25.10
N ARG A 90 2.35 15.62 -23.82
CA ARG A 90 3.25 16.62 -23.23
C ARG A 90 4.65 16.61 -23.86
N GLN A 91 5.19 15.44 -24.17
CA GLN A 91 6.46 15.33 -24.86
C GLN A 91 6.42 15.94 -26.25
N LEU A 92 5.30 15.80 -26.95
CA LEU A 92 5.06 16.44 -28.25
C LEU A 92 4.89 17.95 -28.13
N GLU A 93 4.13 18.41 -27.13
CA GLU A 93 3.94 19.85 -26.87
C GLU A 93 5.27 20.56 -26.58
N ALA A 94 6.16 19.92 -25.84
CA ALA A 94 7.52 20.44 -25.59
C ALA A 94 8.34 20.63 -26.88
N LYS A 95 7.98 19.91 -27.96
CA LYS A 95 8.57 20.02 -29.30
C LYS A 95 7.73 20.87 -30.26
N GLY A 96 6.67 21.53 -29.78
CA GLY A 96 5.77 22.34 -30.58
C GLY A 96 4.82 21.55 -31.49
N GLN A 97 4.59 20.29 -31.17
CA GLN A 97 3.70 19.39 -31.91
C GLN A 97 2.50 18.97 -31.06
N ASN A 98 1.42 18.55 -31.70
CA ASN A 98 0.30 17.89 -31.04
C ASN A 98 -0.09 16.60 -31.77
N ARG A 99 -0.93 15.78 -31.17
CA ARG A 99 -1.34 14.50 -31.75
C ARG A 99 -2.07 14.63 -33.09
N HIS A 100 -2.78 15.71 -33.30
CA HIS A 100 -3.54 15.98 -34.52
C HIS A 100 -2.62 16.30 -35.69
N ASP A 101 -1.45 16.92 -35.44
CA ASP A 101 -0.43 17.17 -36.47
C ASP A 101 0.15 15.85 -36.99
N LEU A 102 0.30 14.84 -36.14
CA LEU A 102 0.84 13.52 -36.51
C LEU A 102 -0.22 12.59 -37.12
N GLY A 103 -1.47 12.70 -36.68
CA GLY A 103 -2.51 11.71 -36.95
C GLY A 103 -2.44 10.51 -36.02
N ARG A 104 -3.50 9.70 -36.02
CA ARG A 104 -3.68 8.61 -35.05
C ARG A 104 -2.56 7.56 -35.11
N GLU A 105 -2.21 7.07 -36.28
CA GLU A 105 -1.21 6.00 -36.44
C GLU A 105 0.18 6.44 -35.97
N ALA A 106 0.65 7.59 -36.45
CA ALA A 106 1.97 8.12 -36.08
C ALA A 106 2.04 8.48 -34.60
N PHE A 107 0.96 8.99 -34.01
CA PHE A 107 0.87 9.24 -32.58
C PHE A 107 0.97 7.94 -31.77
N LEU A 108 0.24 6.90 -32.17
CA LEU A 108 0.29 5.59 -31.51
C LEU A 108 1.68 4.97 -31.59
N ASP A 109 2.41 5.14 -32.71
CA ASP A 109 3.80 4.70 -32.80
C ASP A 109 4.69 5.37 -31.73
N LYS A 110 4.48 6.67 -31.47
CA LYS A 110 5.17 7.39 -30.40
C LYS A 110 4.84 6.84 -29.00
N VAL A 111 3.59 6.46 -28.78
CA VAL A 111 3.18 5.85 -27.50
C VAL A 111 3.82 4.48 -27.34
N TRP A 112 3.88 3.67 -28.37
CA TRP A 112 4.57 2.37 -28.35
C TRP A 112 6.07 2.50 -28.08
N GLU A 113 6.75 3.49 -28.67
CA GLU A 113 8.15 3.80 -28.36
C GLU A 113 8.34 4.12 -26.86
N TRP A 114 7.46 4.94 -26.30
CA TRP A 114 7.46 5.24 -24.87
C TRP A 114 7.23 3.99 -24.02
N LYS A 115 6.27 3.15 -24.41
CA LYS A 115 6.00 1.88 -23.72
C LYS A 115 7.21 0.98 -23.64
N GLU A 116 7.96 0.84 -24.72
CA GLU A 116 9.18 0.03 -24.73
C GLU A 116 10.23 0.56 -23.73
N GLN A 117 10.45 1.86 -23.72
CA GLN A 117 11.39 2.49 -22.78
C GLN A 117 10.95 2.36 -21.32
N SER A 118 9.71 2.70 -21.01
CA SER A 118 9.16 2.66 -19.66
C SER A 118 9.03 1.23 -19.15
N GLY A 119 8.53 0.31 -19.97
CA GLY A 119 8.40 -1.10 -19.62
C GLY A 119 9.75 -1.75 -19.34
N GLY A 120 10.77 -1.46 -20.13
CA GLY A 120 12.13 -1.95 -19.90
C GLY A 120 12.72 -1.44 -18.58
N ASN A 121 12.47 -0.19 -18.24
CA ASN A 121 12.89 0.36 -16.94
C ASN A 121 12.17 -0.32 -15.76
N ILE A 122 10.86 -0.51 -15.86
CA ILE A 122 10.05 -1.19 -14.83
C ILE A 122 10.53 -2.63 -14.63
N SER A 123 10.74 -3.37 -15.71
CA SER A 123 11.24 -4.75 -15.64
C SER A 123 12.61 -4.84 -14.96
N ARG A 124 13.50 -3.88 -15.25
CA ARG A 124 14.80 -3.77 -14.58
C ARG A 124 14.66 -3.49 -13.09
N GLN A 125 13.75 -2.59 -12.71
CA GLN A 125 13.48 -2.27 -11.31
C GLN A 125 12.93 -3.47 -10.55
N ILE A 126 12.00 -4.22 -11.13
CA ILE A 126 11.44 -5.45 -10.54
C ILE A 126 12.54 -6.48 -10.30
N ARG A 127 13.47 -6.65 -11.25
CA ARG A 127 14.63 -7.52 -11.08
C ARG A 127 15.54 -7.06 -9.93
N ARG A 128 15.82 -5.77 -9.86
CA ARG A 128 16.66 -5.23 -8.77
C ARG A 128 16.02 -5.37 -7.38
N LEU A 129 14.69 -5.36 -7.30
CA LEU A 129 13.96 -5.63 -6.06
C LEU A 129 13.97 -7.12 -5.67
N GLY A 130 14.54 -7.98 -6.48
CA GLY A 130 14.65 -9.40 -6.20
C GLY A 130 13.36 -10.19 -6.43
N SER A 131 12.40 -9.63 -7.15
CA SER A 131 11.10 -10.25 -7.37
C SER A 131 11.21 -11.50 -8.26
N SER A 132 10.72 -12.64 -7.77
CA SER A 132 10.83 -13.94 -8.45
C SER A 132 9.64 -14.23 -9.37
N VAL A 133 9.34 -13.28 -10.25
CA VAL A 133 8.30 -13.43 -11.28
C VAL A 133 8.75 -14.35 -12.42
N ASP A 134 7.82 -15.03 -13.04
CA ASP A 134 8.10 -15.84 -14.24
C ASP A 134 8.22 -14.95 -15.48
N TRP A 135 9.44 -14.49 -15.75
CA TRP A 135 9.72 -13.59 -16.89
C TRP A 135 9.39 -14.19 -18.25
N SER A 136 9.36 -15.50 -18.39
CA SER A 136 8.99 -16.16 -19.63
C SER A 136 7.52 -15.93 -20.01
N ARG A 137 6.71 -15.47 -19.07
CA ARG A 137 5.29 -15.21 -19.24
C ARG A 137 4.91 -13.73 -19.10
N GLU A 138 5.87 -12.82 -19.23
CA GLU A 138 5.59 -11.39 -19.16
C GLU A 138 4.52 -10.97 -20.15
N ARG A 139 3.50 -10.25 -19.67
CA ARG A 139 2.38 -9.77 -20.47
C ARG A 139 2.24 -8.26 -20.42
N PHE A 140 1.56 -7.75 -21.41
CA PHE A 140 1.18 -6.34 -21.49
C PHE A 140 -0.31 -6.26 -21.83
N THR A 141 -1.05 -5.35 -21.17
CA THR A 141 -2.50 -5.28 -21.32
C THR A 141 -2.97 -4.99 -22.75
N MET A 142 -2.10 -4.54 -23.64
CA MET A 142 -2.39 -4.35 -25.07
C MET A 142 -1.59 -5.27 -25.99
N ASP A 143 -0.99 -6.34 -25.47
CA ASP A 143 -0.41 -7.36 -26.35
C ASP A 143 -1.50 -8.06 -27.18
N ASP A 144 -1.10 -8.82 -28.20
CA ASP A 144 -2.03 -9.44 -29.13
C ASP A 144 -3.03 -10.36 -28.42
N GLY A 145 -2.56 -11.20 -27.50
CA GLY A 145 -3.41 -12.16 -26.77
C GLY A 145 -4.41 -11.47 -25.84
N LEU A 146 -3.97 -10.45 -25.11
CA LEU A 146 -4.86 -9.68 -24.24
C LEU A 146 -5.82 -8.81 -25.04
N SER A 147 -5.42 -8.31 -26.18
CA SER A 147 -6.30 -7.58 -27.10
C SER A 147 -7.44 -8.46 -27.64
N GLU A 148 -7.15 -9.72 -27.98
CA GLU A 148 -8.17 -10.70 -28.35
C GLU A 148 -9.10 -11.02 -27.19
N ALA A 149 -8.57 -11.17 -25.97
CA ALA A 149 -9.38 -11.38 -24.78
C ALA A 149 -10.35 -10.20 -24.51
N VAL A 150 -9.90 -8.98 -24.69
CA VAL A 150 -10.73 -7.78 -24.53
C VAL A 150 -11.89 -7.76 -25.54
N LYS A 151 -11.62 -8.05 -26.81
CA LYS A 151 -12.66 -8.16 -27.85
C LYS A 151 -13.68 -9.24 -27.51
N GLU A 152 -13.19 -10.41 -27.11
CA GLU A 152 -14.04 -11.53 -26.73
C GLU A 152 -14.95 -11.19 -25.55
N ALA A 153 -14.40 -10.56 -24.51
CA ALA A 153 -15.15 -10.12 -23.33
C ALA A 153 -16.23 -9.10 -23.71
N PHE A 154 -15.87 -8.11 -24.52
CA PHE A 154 -16.80 -7.07 -24.96
C PHE A 154 -17.97 -7.69 -25.76
N VAL A 155 -17.66 -8.53 -26.72
CA VAL A 155 -18.68 -9.17 -27.57
C VAL A 155 -19.61 -10.06 -26.76
N ARG A 156 -19.08 -10.91 -25.87
CA ARG A 156 -19.90 -11.76 -25.00
C ARG A 156 -20.81 -10.98 -24.07
N LEU A 157 -20.28 -9.94 -23.42
CA LEU A 157 -21.09 -9.08 -22.55
C LEU A 157 -22.17 -8.33 -23.33
N HIS A 158 -21.88 -7.93 -24.57
CA HIS A 158 -22.88 -7.30 -25.44
C HIS A 158 -23.95 -8.30 -25.88
N GLU A 159 -23.58 -9.52 -26.25
CA GLU A 159 -24.51 -10.57 -26.61
C GLU A 159 -25.42 -10.97 -25.45
N ASP A 160 -24.90 -10.91 -24.21
CA ASP A 160 -25.66 -11.16 -22.99
C ASP A 160 -26.53 -9.96 -22.55
N GLY A 161 -26.55 -8.87 -23.33
CA GLY A 161 -27.32 -7.68 -23.03
C GLY A 161 -26.74 -6.81 -21.89
N LEU A 162 -25.50 -7.03 -21.49
CA LEU A 162 -24.86 -6.32 -20.40
C LEU A 162 -24.05 -5.09 -20.86
N ILE A 163 -23.67 -5.03 -22.11
CA ILE A 163 -23.05 -3.83 -22.71
C ILE A 163 -24.05 -3.16 -23.64
N TYR A 164 -24.21 -1.87 -23.46
CA TYR A 164 -25.10 -1.05 -24.30
C TYR A 164 -24.49 0.32 -24.54
N ARG A 165 -24.97 1.00 -25.60
CA ARG A 165 -24.62 2.39 -25.91
C ARG A 165 -25.81 3.29 -25.58
N GLY A 166 -25.58 4.37 -24.90
CA GLY A 166 -26.63 5.31 -24.49
C GLY A 166 -26.12 6.70 -24.24
N LYS A 167 -27.06 7.66 -24.32
CA LYS A 167 -26.78 9.05 -24.00
C LYS A 167 -27.08 9.27 -22.52
N ARG A 168 -26.04 9.61 -21.78
CA ARG A 168 -26.14 9.84 -20.33
C ARG A 168 -25.21 10.96 -19.89
N LEU A 169 -25.45 11.47 -18.71
CA LEU A 169 -24.59 12.48 -18.09
C LEU A 169 -23.30 11.83 -17.58
N VAL A 170 -22.16 12.37 -17.97
CA VAL A 170 -20.84 11.87 -17.58
C VAL A 170 -19.99 13.01 -17.02
N ASN A 171 -18.97 12.66 -16.26
CA ASN A 171 -17.89 13.58 -15.88
C ASN A 171 -17.01 13.81 -17.12
N TRP A 172 -17.10 14.99 -17.68
CA TRP A 172 -16.36 15.36 -18.88
C TRP A 172 -15.17 16.24 -18.55
N ASP A 173 -13.99 15.80 -18.96
CA ASP A 173 -12.77 16.60 -18.88
C ASP A 173 -12.66 17.46 -20.15
N THR A 174 -12.86 18.76 -20.02
CA THR A 174 -12.89 19.72 -21.14
C THR A 174 -11.51 20.00 -21.73
N LYS A 175 -10.43 19.65 -21.03
CA LYS A 175 -9.06 19.76 -21.53
C LYS A 175 -8.63 18.52 -22.29
N LEU A 176 -8.93 17.35 -21.75
CA LEU A 176 -8.60 16.06 -22.36
C LEU A 176 -9.61 15.62 -23.42
N HIS A 177 -10.80 16.21 -23.44
CA HIS A 177 -11.92 15.86 -24.32
C HIS A 177 -12.33 14.40 -24.20
N THR A 178 -12.46 13.93 -22.98
CA THR A 178 -12.88 12.55 -22.70
C THR A 178 -13.74 12.48 -21.44
N ALA A 179 -14.61 11.48 -21.41
CA ALA A 179 -15.26 11.07 -20.18
C ALA A 179 -14.21 10.49 -19.22
N ILE A 180 -14.36 10.75 -17.94
CA ILE A 180 -13.57 10.16 -16.86
C ILE A 180 -14.50 9.54 -15.82
N SER A 181 -14.00 8.61 -15.02
CA SER A 181 -14.77 7.98 -13.96
C SER A 181 -14.93 8.90 -12.75
N ASP A 182 -15.94 8.63 -11.91
CA ASP A 182 -16.20 9.42 -10.70
C ASP A 182 -15.00 9.46 -9.75
N LEU A 183 -14.20 8.39 -9.72
CA LEU A 183 -13.05 8.27 -8.86
C LEU A 183 -11.79 8.99 -9.40
N GLU A 184 -11.81 9.40 -10.66
CA GLU A 184 -10.80 10.28 -11.28
C GLU A 184 -11.16 11.76 -11.08
N VAL A 185 -12.24 12.05 -10.35
CA VAL A 185 -12.65 13.40 -9.99
C VAL A 185 -12.24 13.68 -8.55
N GLU A 186 -11.37 14.66 -8.38
CA GLU A 186 -10.95 15.15 -7.06
C GLU A 186 -11.75 16.38 -6.67
N ASN A 187 -12.36 16.34 -5.49
CA ASN A 187 -13.07 17.49 -4.95
C ASN A 187 -12.12 18.39 -4.16
N HIS A 188 -11.94 19.61 -4.61
CA HIS A 188 -11.11 20.63 -3.96
C HIS A 188 -11.97 21.62 -3.21
N ASP A 189 -11.65 21.87 -1.94
CA ASP A 189 -12.31 22.91 -1.15
C ASP A 189 -11.84 24.28 -1.64
N GLU A 190 -12.77 25.08 -2.15
CA GLU A 190 -12.51 26.43 -2.66
C GLU A 190 -13.49 27.45 -2.08
N LYS A 191 -13.02 28.68 -1.98
CA LYS A 191 -13.91 29.83 -1.69
C LYS A 191 -14.62 30.19 -2.96
N GLY A 192 -15.93 30.12 -2.95
CA GLY A 192 -16.78 30.47 -4.05
C GLY A 192 -17.94 31.35 -3.61
N HIS A 193 -18.98 31.35 -4.41
CA HIS A 193 -20.14 32.19 -4.18
C HIS A 193 -21.43 31.40 -4.35
N LEU A 194 -22.47 31.90 -3.72
CA LEU A 194 -23.84 31.47 -3.91
C LEU A 194 -24.60 32.68 -4.45
N TRP A 195 -25.10 32.59 -5.67
CA TRP A 195 -25.87 33.63 -6.32
C TRP A 195 -27.35 33.41 -6.08
N ASN A 196 -28.03 34.41 -5.53
CA ASN A 196 -29.47 34.40 -5.31
C ASN A 196 -30.16 35.18 -6.43
N LEU A 197 -30.97 34.48 -7.21
CA LEU A 197 -31.55 34.97 -8.46
C LEU A 197 -33.08 34.96 -8.40
N ARG A 198 -33.70 35.99 -8.90
CA ARG A 198 -35.17 36.11 -9.06
C ARG A 198 -35.60 35.42 -10.34
N TYR A 199 -36.50 34.47 -10.22
CA TYR A 199 -37.18 33.84 -11.36
C TYR A 199 -38.63 34.31 -11.40
N PRO A 200 -39.02 35.18 -12.36
CA PRO A 200 -40.37 35.70 -12.44
C PRO A 200 -41.42 34.61 -12.62
N LEU A 201 -42.51 34.70 -11.88
CA LEU A 201 -43.65 33.83 -12.04
C LEU A 201 -44.43 34.17 -13.30
N ALA A 202 -44.85 33.16 -14.05
CA ALA A 202 -45.66 33.32 -15.23
C ALA A 202 -47.16 33.50 -14.89
N ASP A 203 -47.93 34.02 -15.85
CA ASP A 203 -49.39 34.09 -15.80
C ASP A 203 -49.95 34.84 -14.59
N GLY A 204 -49.20 35.81 -14.06
CA GLY A 204 -49.63 36.61 -12.93
C GLY A 204 -49.66 35.86 -11.60
N ALA A 205 -49.08 34.67 -11.52
CA ALA A 205 -49.01 33.90 -10.28
C ALA A 205 -48.17 34.62 -9.22
N LYS A 206 -48.54 34.45 -7.97
CA LYS A 206 -47.85 35.09 -6.85
C LYS A 206 -47.56 34.08 -5.73
N THR A 207 -46.49 34.31 -4.99
CA THR A 207 -46.19 33.57 -3.78
C THR A 207 -47.23 33.84 -2.68
N ALA A 208 -47.20 33.05 -1.62
CA ALA A 208 -48.11 33.22 -0.46
C ALA A 208 -47.96 34.60 0.19
N ASP A 209 -46.76 35.20 0.15
CA ASP A 209 -46.47 36.57 0.62
C ASP A 209 -46.60 37.66 -0.44
N GLY A 210 -47.20 37.34 -1.59
CA GLY A 210 -47.56 38.28 -2.64
C GLY A 210 -46.43 38.67 -3.60
N LYS A 211 -45.29 38.00 -3.59
CA LYS A 211 -44.19 38.24 -4.55
C LYS A 211 -44.53 37.70 -5.94
N ASP A 212 -44.01 38.31 -6.95
CA ASP A 212 -44.18 37.91 -8.37
C ASP A 212 -43.05 37.03 -8.90
N HIS A 213 -42.20 36.56 -8.03
CA HIS A 213 -41.00 35.78 -8.38
C HIS A 213 -40.66 34.75 -7.31
N LEU A 214 -39.93 33.70 -7.70
CA LEU A 214 -39.22 32.82 -6.83
C LEU A 214 -37.74 33.22 -6.75
N VAL A 215 -37.08 32.96 -5.63
CA VAL A 215 -35.64 33.18 -5.51
C VAL A 215 -34.96 31.85 -5.48
N VAL A 216 -34.05 31.60 -6.41
CA VAL A 216 -33.20 30.38 -6.43
C VAL A 216 -31.77 30.75 -6.07
N ALA A 217 -31.10 29.88 -5.34
CA ALA A 217 -29.70 30.03 -4.99
C ALA A 217 -28.87 28.99 -5.77
N THR A 218 -27.82 29.44 -6.42
CA THR A 218 -26.98 28.56 -7.25
C THR A 218 -25.50 28.87 -7.12
N THR A 219 -24.67 27.87 -7.18
CA THR A 219 -23.21 28.01 -7.31
C THR A 219 -22.75 28.07 -8.76
N ARG A 220 -23.65 27.81 -9.70
CA ARG A 220 -23.36 27.75 -11.16
C ARG A 220 -24.40 28.57 -11.97
N PRO A 221 -24.35 29.89 -11.93
CA PRO A 221 -25.35 30.72 -12.63
C PRO A 221 -25.39 30.50 -14.16
N GLU A 222 -24.27 30.09 -14.77
CA GLU A 222 -24.20 29.84 -16.21
C GLU A 222 -25.12 28.70 -16.68
N THR A 223 -25.42 27.74 -15.81
CA THR A 223 -26.30 26.63 -16.16
C THR A 223 -27.79 27.01 -16.21
N LEU A 224 -28.14 28.22 -15.75
CA LEU A 224 -29.48 28.77 -15.86
C LEU A 224 -30.07 28.66 -17.28
N LEU A 225 -29.22 28.81 -18.29
CA LEU A 225 -29.61 28.68 -19.69
C LEU A 225 -30.22 27.33 -20.07
N GLY A 226 -29.90 26.29 -19.32
CA GLY A 226 -30.39 24.92 -19.51
C GLY A 226 -31.46 24.48 -18.50
N ASP A 227 -32.00 25.37 -17.70
CA ASP A 227 -33.01 25.00 -16.70
C ASP A 227 -34.26 24.43 -17.37
N ALA A 228 -34.75 23.33 -16.79
CA ALA A 228 -35.94 22.63 -17.24
C ALA A 228 -37.11 22.74 -16.25
N ALA A 229 -36.84 23.08 -15.00
CA ALA A 229 -37.82 23.22 -13.94
C ALA A 229 -37.27 24.02 -12.75
N VAL A 230 -38.14 24.46 -11.87
CA VAL A 230 -37.83 24.83 -10.50
C VAL A 230 -38.52 23.84 -9.56
N ALA A 231 -37.78 23.28 -8.62
CA ALA A 231 -38.34 22.34 -7.67
C ALA A 231 -38.52 22.98 -6.30
N VAL A 232 -39.61 22.60 -5.62
CA VAL A 232 -39.93 22.96 -4.24
C VAL A 232 -40.28 21.70 -3.46
N ASN A 233 -40.14 21.73 -2.14
CA ASN A 233 -40.57 20.57 -1.31
C ASN A 233 -42.13 20.52 -1.33
N PRO A 234 -42.71 19.33 -1.48
CA PRO A 234 -44.18 19.21 -1.52
C PRO A 234 -44.87 19.65 -0.23
N ASN A 235 -44.16 19.66 0.89
CA ASN A 235 -44.66 20.06 2.22
C ASN A 235 -44.31 21.51 2.59
N ASP A 236 -43.65 22.25 1.70
CA ASP A 236 -43.31 23.66 1.95
C ASP A 236 -44.52 24.56 1.68
N GLU A 237 -45.16 25.02 2.74
CA GLU A 237 -46.37 25.84 2.68
C GLU A 237 -46.17 27.15 1.90
N ARG A 238 -44.92 27.66 1.82
CA ARG A 238 -44.62 28.89 1.06
C ARG A 238 -44.88 28.73 -0.42
N TYR A 239 -44.79 27.52 -0.96
CA TYR A 239 -44.79 27.26 -2.40
C TYR A 239 -45.83 26.24 -2.86
N GLN A 240 -46.57 25.59 -1.97
CA GLN A 240 -47.53 24.54 -2.31
C GLN A 240 -48.53 24.98 -3.37
N ALA A 241 -49.02 26.23 -3.28
CA ALA A 241 -49.98 26.76 -4.23
C ALA A 241 -49.40 27.02 -5.62
N LEU A 242 -48.09 27.03 -5.76
CA LEU A 242 -47.37 27.28 -7.02
C LEU A 242 -47.03 26.00 -7.77
N ILE A 243 -47.13 24.83 -7.12
CA ILE A 243 -46.84 23.53 -7.75
C ILE A 243 -47.76 23.34 -8.97
N GLY A 244 -47.15 23.01 -10.10
CA GLY A 244 -47.88 22.89 -11.40
C GLY A 244 -48.00 24.19 -12.17
N LYS A 245 -47.63 25.35 -11.57
CA LYS A 245 -47.52 26.62 -12.29
C LYS A 245 -46.17 26.77 -12.93
N PHE A 246 -45.90 27.93 -13.54
CA PHE A 246 -44.69 28.13 -14.35
C PHE A 246 -43.94 29.38 -13.92
N VAL A 247 -42.64 29.38 -14.18
CA VAL A 247 -41.78 30.57 -14.16
C VAL A 247 -41.35 30.91 -15.57
N GLU A 248 -41.07 32.19 -15.84
CA GLU A 248 -40.33 32.60 -17.01
C GLU A 248 -38.85 32.60 -16.70
N LEU A 249 -38.06 31.77 -17.40
CA LEU A 249 -36.66 31.67 -17.19
C LEU A 249 -35.96 33.00 -17.53
N PRO A 250 -35.25 33.65 -16.59
CA PRO A 250 -34.54 34.89 -16.85
C PRO A 250 -33.63 34.82 -18.06
N LEU A 251 -33.46 35.87 -18.79
CA LEU A 251 -32.63 36.03 -19.99
C LEU A 251 -33.04 35.20 -21.21
N VAL A 252 -33.68 34.08 -21.01
CA VAL A 252 -34.08 33.11 -22.06
C VAL A 252 -35.55 33.31 -22.44
N GLY A 253 -36.41 33.55 -21.45
CA GLY A 253 -37.84 33.62 -21.66
C GLY A 253 -38.58 32.30 -21.76
N ARG A 254 -37.87 31.20 -21.58
CA ARG A 254 -38.45 29.84 -21.60
C ARG A 254 -39.40 29.67 -20.41
N ARG A 255 -40.57 29.12 -20.68
CA ARG A 255 -41.53 28.77 -19.66
C ARG A 255 -41.23 27.40 -19.08
N ILE A 256 -40.86 27.33 -17.77
CA ILE A 256 -40.49 26.10 -17.09
C ILE A 256 -41.43 25.83 -15.91
N PRO A 257 -41.78 24.56 -15.62
CA PRO A 257 -42.75 24.23 -14.58
C PRO A 257 -42.13 24.30 -13.19
N ILE A 258 -42.97 24.58 -12.21
CA ILE A 258 -42.66 24.41 -10.77
C ILE A 258 -43.09 22.98 -10.38
N ILE A 259 -42.17 22.19 -9.92
CA ILE A 259 -42.39 20.80 -9.59
C ILE A 259 -42.19 20.57 -8.09
N ALA A 260 -42.80 19.51 -7.55
CA ALA A 260 -42.62 19.09 -6.16
C ALA A 260 -41.69 17.90 -6.08
N ASP A 261 -40.60 18.01 -5.31
CA ASP A 261 -39.68 16.94 -5.10
C ASP A 261 -39.08 17.02 -3.71
N ASP A 262 -38.98 15.86 -3.01
CA ASP A 262 -38.40 15.74 -1.66
C ASP A 262 -36.89 16.04 -1.64
N TYR A 263 -36.25 16.10 -2.78
CA TYR A 263 -34.86 16.55 -2.93
C TYR A 263 -34.64 17.98 -2.37
N CYS A 264 -35.67 18.83 -2.41
CA CYS A 264 -35.59 20.20 -1.93
C CYS A 264 -35.73 20.23 -0.39
N ASP A 265 -34.71 20.79 0.28
CA ASP A 265 -34.74 21.05 1.70
C ASP A 265 -35.38 22.43 1.97
N PRO A 266 -36.55 22.51 2.64
CA PRO A 266 -37.22 23.78 2.91
C PRO A 266 -36.40 24.73 3.80
N GLU A 267 -35.49 24.21 4.58
CA GLU A 267 -34.66 24.98 5.51
C GLU A 267 -33.32 25.44 4.90
N PHE A 268 -32.96 24.89 3.74
CA PHE A 268 -31.75 25.26 3.05
C PHE A 268 -31.99 26.35 2.00
N GLY A 269 -31.27 27.45 2.13
CA GLY A 269 -31.39 28.60 1.20
C GLY A 269 -32.81 29.18 1.17
N THR A 270 -33.38 29.24 -0.03
CA THR A 270 -34.73 29.76 -0.26
C THR A 270 -35.81 28.67 -0.26
N GLY A 271 -35.42 27.40 -0.23
CA GLY A 271 -36.31 26.26 -0.42
C GLY A 271 -36.67 25.97 -1.89
N CYS A 272 -36.25 26.82 -2.80
CA CYS A 272 -36.43 26.66 -4.25
C CYS A 272 -35.12 26.25 -4.91
N VAL A 273 -35.15 25.24 -5.73
CA VAL A 273 -33.98 24.71 -6.44
C VAL A 273 -34.22 24.75 -7.94
N LYS A 274 -33.31 25.41 -8.67
CA LYS A 274 -33.32 25.30 -10.13
C LYS A 274 -32.91 23.90 -10.55
N ILE A 275 -33.52 23.30 -11.51
CA ILE A 275 -33.24 21.96 -12.00
C ILE A 275 -32.72 22.05 -13.43
N THR A 276 -31.46 21.65 -13.59
CA THR A 276 -30.72 21.63 -14.86
C THR A 276 -30.24 20.21 -15.15
N PRO A 277 -31.10 19.31 -15.64
CA PRO A 277 -30.82 17.88 -15.71
C PRO A 277 -29.65 17.50 -16.61
N ALA A 278 -29.26 18.32 -17.56
CA ALA A 278 -28.15 18.08 -18.46
C ALA A 278 -26.78 18.54 -17.91
N HIS A 279 -26.73 19.22 -16.75
CA HIS A 279 -25.50 19.83 -16.22
C HIS A 279 -25.24 19.60 -14.73
N ASP A 280 -26.06 18.79 -14.08
CA ASP A 280 -25.90 18.40 -12.69
C ASP A 280 -26.44 16.99 -12.48
N PHE A 281 -25.65 16.12 -11.79
CA PHE A 281 -26.03 14.71 -11.59
C PHE A 281 -27.26 14.54 -10.68
N ASN A 282 -27.42 15.36 -9.67
CA ASN A 282 -28.61 15.32 -8.81
C ASN A 282 -29.84 15.80 -9.55
N ASP A 283 -29.71 16.87 -10.30
CA ASP A 283 -30.78 17.41 -11.14
C ASP A 283 -31.18 16.43 -12.25
N TYR A 284 -30.20 15.63 -12.75
CA TYR A 284 -30.50 14.56 -13.71
C TYR A 284 -31.42 13.51 -13.12
N GLU A 285 -31.22 13.12 -11.85
CA GLU A 285 -32.11 12.17 -11.15
C GLU A 285 -33.52 12.78 -10.92
N VAL A 286 -33.60 14.07 -10.55
CA VAL A 286 -34.88 14.78 -10.47
C VAL A 286 -35.55 14.80 -11.84
N GLY A 287 -34.79 15.09 -12.89
CA GLY A 287 -35.28 15.08 -14.27
C GLY A 287 -35.90 13.73 -14.69
N LYS A 288 -35.29 12.62 -14.27
CA LYS A 288 -35.84 11.27 -14.51
C LYS A 288 -37.18 11.08 -13.81
N ARG A 289 -37.31 11.47 -12.55
CA ARG A 289 -38.54 11.32 -11.78
C ARG A 289 -39.71 12.10 -12.33
N HIS A 290 -39.43 13.26 -12.95
CA HIS A 290 -40.43 14.18 -13.47
C HIS A 290 -40.51 14.21 -15.00
N ASN A 291 -39.76 13.31 -15.67
CA ASN A 291 -39.71 13.26 -17.15
C ASN A 291 -39.41 14.61 -17.81
N LEU A 292 -38.42 15.32 -17.27
CA LEU A 292 -38.02 16.64 -17.78
C LEU A 292 -37.13 16.49 -19.03
N PRO A 293 -37.19 17.47 -19.95
CA PRO A 293 -36.27 17.47 -21.07
C PRO A 293 -34.82 17.70 -20.60
N LEU A 294 -33.88 17.09 -21.31
CA LEU A 294 -32.45 17.28 -21.07
C LEU A 294 -31.94 18.34 -22.05
N LEU A 295 -31.63 19.54 -21.53
CA LEU A 295 -31.22 20.69 -22.33
C LEU A 295 -29.70 20.90 -22.18
N ASN A 296 -28.95 20.39 -23.13
CA ASN A 296 -27.49 20.61 -23.16
C ASN A 296 -27.18 21.98 -23.78
N ILE A 297 -26.45 22.81 -23.04
CA ILE A 297 -26.09 24.17 -23.46
C ILE A 297 -24.61 24.34 -23.81
N PHE A 298 -23.78 23.33 -23.61
CA PHE A 298 -22.33 23.39 -23.84
C PHE A 298 -21.85 22.40 -24.89
N ASP A 299 -20.81 22.81 -25.60
CA ASP A 299 -20.04 21.90 -26.44
C ASP A 299 -18.94 21.14 -25.63
N LYS A 300 -18.12 20.35 -26.30
CA LYS A 300 -17.04 19.59 -25.70
C LYS A 300 -15.96 20.41 -24.99
N ASN A 301 -15.86 21.68 -25.30
CA ASN A 301 -14.94 22.64 -24.67
C ASN A 301 -15.62 23.44 -23.55
N ALA A 302 -16.87 23.15 -23.23
CA ALA A 302 -17.72 23.91 -22.34
C ALA A 302 -17.92 25.36 -22.81
N LEU A 303 -18.02 25.57 -24.14
CA LEU A 303 -18.46 26.80 -24.73
C LEU A 303 -19.98 26.76 -24.91
N VAL A 304 -20.62 27.89 -24.67
CA VAL A 304 -22.09 28.01 -24.81
C VAL A 304 -22.49 27.81 -26.25
N LEU A 305 -23.46 26.96 -26.51
CA LEU A 305 -24.04 26.73 -27.83
C LEU A 305 -24.89 27.88 -28.28
N SER A 306 -25.12 28.02 -29.61
CA SER A 306 -26.05 28.99 -30.20
C SER A 306 -27.51 28.64 -29.94
N ALA A 307 -27.82 27.37 -29.78
CA ALA A 307 -29.11 26.82 -29.36
C ALA A 307 -28.89 25.57 -28.51
N ALA A 308 -29.75 25.31 -27.55
CA ALA A 308 -29.65 24.12 -26.73
C ALA A 308 -29.91 22.85 -27.56
N GLN A 309 -29.28 21.78 -27.20
CA GLN A 309 -29.60 20.45 -27.70
C GLN A 309 -30.53 19.76 -26.71
N ALA A 310 -31.73 19.43 -27.16
CA ALA A 310 -32.77 18.86 -26.31
C ALA A 310 -32.92 17.38 -26.56
N PHE A 311 -32.93 16.60 -25.50
CA PHE A 311 -33.07 15.14 -25.52
C PHE A 311 -34.14 14.68 -24.53
N ASN A 312 -34.75 13.55 -24.86
CA ASN A 312 -35.55 12.76 -23.93
C ASN A 312 -34.64 11.87 -23.06
N LEU A 313 -35.18 11.25 -22.02
CA LEU A 313 -34.43 10.38 -21.11
C LEU A 313 -33.88 9.14 -21.80
N ASP A 314 -34.46 8.68 -22.89
CA ASP A 314 -33.97 7.59 -23.69
C ASP A 314 -32.85 7.98 -24.68
N GLY A 315 -32.47 9.26 -24.66
CA GLY A 315 -31.41 9.80 -25.51
C GLY A 315 -31.89 10.24 -26.90
N SER A 316 -33.17 10.04 -27.26
CA SER A 316 -33.75 10.56 -28.50
C SER A 316 -33.88 12.08 -28.48
N VAL A 317 -33.81 12.71 -29.63
CA VAL A 317 -34.00 14.16 -29.79
C VAL A 317 -35.38 14.53 -29.35
N ASN A 318 -35.51 15.56 -28.50
CA ASN A 318 -36.79 16.16 -28.11
C ASN A 318 -37.08 17.35 -29.01
N GLU A 319 -37.87 17.13 -30.04
CA GLU A 319 -38.24 18.16 -31.02
C GLU A 319 -39.26 19.19 -30.49
N GLN A 320 -39.90 18.90 -29.34
CA GLN A 320 -40.93 19.75 -28.76
C GLN A 320 -40.39 20.75 -27.73
N ALA A 321 -39.18 20.56 -27.27
CA ALA A 321 -38.56 21.42 -26.27
C ALA A 321 -38.15 22.77 -26.87
N ASP A 322 -38.30 23.82 -26.07
CA ASP A 322 -37.79 25.15 -26.42
C ASP A 322 -36.25 25.15 -26.25
N THR A 323 -35.53 25.27 -27.36
CA THR A 323 -34.07 25.25 -27.43
C THR A 323 -33.43 26.60 -27.59
N ALA A 324 -34.22 27.69 -27.61
CA ALA A 324 -33.71 29.02 -27.81
C ALA A 324 -32.73 29.44 -26.70
N LEU A 325 -31.60 29.98 -27.11
CA LEU A 325 -30.60 30.58 -26.22
C LEU A 325 -30.28 32.01 -26.67
N PRO A 326 -29.98 32.91 -25.72
CA PRO A 326 -29.58 34.29 -26.07
C PRO A 326 -28.28 34.32 -26.88
N ALA A 327 -28.29 35.03 -28.02
CA ALA A 327 -27.15 35.04 -28.93
C ALA A 327 -25.88 35.65 -28.33
N GLN A 328 -26.01 36.52 -27.34
CA GLN A 328 -24.86 37.19 -26.68
C GLN A 328 -23.95 36.23 -25.91
N TYR A 329 -24.42 35.04 -25.55
CA TYR A 329 -23.63 34.04 -24.82
C TYR A 329 -23.02 32.99 -25.73
N ALA A 330 -23.47 32.88 -26.96
CA ALA A 330 -22.97 31.86 -27.90
C ALA A 330 -21.46 31.95 -28.11
N GLY A 331 -20.77 30.82 -27.95
CA GLY A 331 -19.32 30.69 -28.11
C GLY A 331 -18.50 31.17 -26.91
N LEU A 332 -19.12 31.68 -25.85
CA LEU A 332 -18.41 32.06 -24.64
C LEU A 332 -18.02 30.81 -23.80
N ASP A 333 -16.82 30.85 -23.22
CA ASP A 333 -16.43 29.92 -22.18
C ASP A 333 -17.41 29.98 -21.00
N ARG A 334 -17.67 28.83 -20.38
CA ARG A 334 -18.62 28.71 -19.26
C ARG A 334 -18.41 29.72 -18.12
N PHE A 335 -17.17 30.06 -17.77
CA PHE A 335 -16.87 31.01 -16.70
C PHE A 335 -16.95 32.47 -17.18
N VAL A 336 -16.66 32.74 -18.44
CA VAL A 336 -16.90 34.03 -19.07
C VAL A 336 -18.42 34.29 -19.19
N ALA A 337 -19.17 33.28 -19.62
CA ALA A 337 -20.62 33.31 -19.67
C ALA A 337 -21.22 33.55 -18.28
N ARG A 338 -20.71 32.90 -17.24
CA ARG A 338 -21.11 33.10 -15.84
C ARG A 338 -21.06 34.57 -15.46
N LYS A 339 -19.94 35.24 -15.71
CA LYS A 339 -19.75 36.66 -15.39
C LYS A 339 -20.73 37.54 -16.17
N GLN A 340 -20.91 37.29 -17.44
CA GLN A 340 -21.82 38.04 -18.29
C GLN A 340 -23.27 37.83 -17.85
N ILE A 341 -23.68 36.61 -17.57
CA ILE A 341 -25.03 36.26 -17.12
C ILE A 341 -25.35 36.97 -15.79
N VAL A 342 -24.43 36.92 -14.83
CA VAL A 342 -24.62 37.62 -13.55
C VAL A 342 -24.76 39.13 -13.75
N ALA A 343 -23.94 39.75 -14.60
CA ALA A 343 -24.03 41.17 -14.92
C ALA A 343 -25.36 41.52 -15.60
N ASP A 344 -25.82 40.72 -16.51
CA ASP A 344 -27.12 40.95 -17.22
C ASP A 344 -28.31 40.75 -16.29
N LEU A 345 -28.26 39.78 -15.37
CA LEU A 345 -29.27 39.60 -14.34
C LEU A 345 -29.31 40.78 -13.36
N ASP A 346 -28.16 41.31 -12.96
CA ASP A 346 -28.08 42.52 -12.12
C ASP A 346 -28.67 43.73 -12.82
N ALA A 347 -28.34 43.94 -14.09
CA ALA A 347 -28.86 45.00 -14.90
C ALA A 347 -30.40 44.96 -15.05
N GLN A 348 -31.00 43.79 -15.02
CA GLN A 348 -32.46 43.58 -15.06
C GLN A 348 -33.10 43.56 -13.66
N GLY A 349 -32.34 43.78 -12.59
CA GLY A 349 -32.84 43.72 -11.22
C GLY A 349 -33.24 42.36 -10.74
N LEU A 350 -32.68 41.28 -11.36
CA LEU A 350 -32.96 39.89 -11.05
C LEU A 350 -31.90 39.25 -10.15
N LEU A 351 -30.81 39.93 -9.88
CA LEU A 351 -29.81 39.49 -8.90
C LEU A 351 -30.20 40.03 -7.51
N VAL A 352 -30.41 39.13 -6.56
CA VAL A 352 -30.77 39.50 -5.18
C VAL A 352 -29.51 39.80 -4.37
N SER A 353 -28.58 38.81 -4.32
CA SER A 353 -27.33 38.91 -3.58
C SER A 353 -26.30 37.89 -4.11
N ILE A 354 -25.04 38.15 -3.77
CA ILE A 354 -23.93 37.24 -3.99
C ILE A 354 -23.33 36.98 -2.59
N ASP A 355 -23.49 35.79 -2.09
CA ASP A 355 -23.02 35.40 -0.75
C ASP A 355 -21.74 34.59 -0.86
N ASP A 356 -20.80 34.80 0.04
CA ASP A 356 -19.64 33.96 0.12
C ASP A 356 -20.04 32.53 0.52
N HIS A 357 -19.55 31.56 -0.19
CA HIS A 357 -19.88 30.16 0.01
C HIS A 357 -18.68 29.26 -0.22
N ALA A 358 -18.37 28.44 0.79
CA ALA A 358 -17.38 27.39 0.63
C ALA A 358 -18.00 26.22 -0.15
N LEU A 359 -17.33 25.82 -1.21
CA LEU A 359 -17.83 24.74 -2.06
C LEU A 359 -16.70 23.77 -2.44
N LYS A 360 -17.09 22.57 -2.80
CA LYS A 360 -16.20 21.58 -3.36
C LYS A 360 -16.25 21.65 -4.87
N VAL A 361 -15.11 21.96 -5.48
CA VAL A 361 -14.99 22.05 -6.93
C VAL A 361 -14.42 20.76 -7.48
N PRO A 362 -15.15 20.04 -8.34
CA PRO A 362 -14.68 18.80 -8.94
C PRO A 362 -13.63 19.09 -10.02
N LYS A 363 -12.47 18.49 -9.90
CA LYS A 363 -11.36 18.61 -10.88
C LYS A 363 -10.91 17.22 -11.31
N GLY A 364 -10.49 17.09 -12.56
CA GLY A 364 -9.87 15.88 -13.06
C GLY A 364 -8.50 15.67 -12.39
N ASP A 365 -8.23 14.49 -11.87
CA ASP A 365 -6.99 14.13 -11.17
C ASP A 365 -5.74 14.30 -12.06
N ARG A 366 -5.89 14.12 -13.37
CA ARG A 366 -4.81 14.21 -14.35
C ARG A 366 -4.64 15.60 -14.93
N SER A 367 -5.74 16.26 -15.27
CA SER A 367 -5.72 17.58 -15.96
C SER A 367 -5.67 18.75 -14.99
N GLY A 368 -6.17 18.58 -13.77
CA GLY A 368 -6.42 19.66 -12.82
C GLY A 368 -7.53 20.61 -13.25
N THR A 369 -8.26 20.30 -14.33
CA THR A 369 -9.31 21.11 -14.92
C THR A 369 -10.65 20.83 -14.24
N ILE A 370 -11.45 21.87 -14.06
CA ILE A 370 -12.81 21.71 -13.51
C ILE A 370 -13.64 20.85 -14.47
N ILE A 371 -14.19 19.77 -13.93
CA ILE A 371 -15.02 18.83 -14.68
C ILE A 371 -16.38 19.47 -14.99
N GLU A 372 -16.86 19.20 -16.19
CA GLU A 372 -18.23 19.58 -16.62
C GLU A 372 -19.11 18.33 -16.70
N PRO A 373 -20.20 18.24 -15.91
CA PRO A 373 -21.23 17.25 -16.19
C PRO A 373 -21.80 17.49 -17.59
N TRP A 374 -21.63 16.53 -18.48
CA TRP A 374 -21.97 16.69 -19.89
C TRP A 374 -22.70 15.48 -20.45
N LEU A 375 -23.71 15.74 -21.26
CA LEU A 375 -24.57 14.75 -21.88
C LEU A 375 -23.96 14.27 -23.20
N THR A 376 -23.61 13.00 -23.28
CA THR A 376 -22.97 12.44 -24.47
C THR A 376 -23.26 10.95 -24.62
N ASP A 377 -23.15 10.46 -25.85
CA ASP A 377 -23.27 9.02 -26.15
C ASP A 377 -22.01 8.28 -25.71
N GLN A 378 -22.18 7.28 -24.86
CA GLN A 378 -21.10 6.48 -24.33
C GLN A 378 -21.51 5.00 -24.32
N TRP A 379 -20.51 4.11 -24.16
CA TRP A 379 -20.73 2.71 -23.91
C TRP A 379 -20.72 2.42 -22.42
N TYR A 380 -21.62 1.54 -21.97
CA TYR A 380 -21.82 1.19 -20.58
C TYR A 380 -21.88 -0.30 -20.37
N VAL A 381 -21.39 -0.74 -19.18
CA VAL A 381 -21.68 -2.05 -18.64
C VAL A 381 -22.80 -1.93 -17.62
N SER A 382 -23.87 -2.71 -17.78
CA SER A 382 -24.92 -2.88 -16.78
C SER A 382 -24.33 -3.70 -15.61
N THR A 383 -24.03 -3.03 -14.51
CA THR A 383 -23.21 -3.61 -13.43
C THR A 383 -24.05 -4.38 -12.41
N LYS A 384 -25.31 -4.03 -12.21
CA LYS A 384 -26.14 -4.66 -11.18
C LYS A 384 -26.22 -6.19 -11.30
N PRO A 385 -26.48 -6.78 -12.48
CA PRO A 385 -26.48 -8.25 -12.62
C PRO A 385 -25.13 -8.90 -12.36
N LEU A 386 -24.03 -8.16 -12.55
CA LEU A 386 -22.68 -8.63 -12.29
C LEU A 386 -22.30 -8.47 -10.80
N ALA A 387 -22.84 -7.47 -10.13
CA ALA A 387 -22.56 -7.17 -8.74
C ALA A 387 -23.19 -8.17 -7.77
N GLU A 388 -24.38 -8.66 -8.05
CA GLU A 388 -25.10 -9.58 -7.18
C GLU A 388 -24.31 -10.87 -6.87
N PRO A 389 -23.81 -11.62 -7.87
CA PRO A 389 -22.93 -12.77 -7.61
C PRO A 389 -21.61 -12.39 -6.93
N ALA A 390 -21.06 -11.22 -7.28
CA ALA A 390 -19.81 -10.73 -6.73
C ALA A 390 -19.93 -10.38 -5.23
N ILE A 391 -21.04 -9.81 -4.81
CA ILE A 391 -21.36 -9.58 -3.39
C ILE A 391 -21.47 -10.91 -2.66
N ALA A 392 -22.23 -11.86 -3.22
CA ALA A 392 -22.44 -13.19 -2.64
C ALA A 392 -21.13 -13.95 -2.42
N ALA A 393 -20.16 -13.84 -3.34
CA ALA A 393 -18.87 -14.51 -3.23
C ALA A 393 -18.04 -14.06 -2.03
N VAL A 394 -18.17 -12.81 -1.61
CA VAL A 394 -17.53 -12.28 -0.40
C VAL A 394 -18.34 -12.61 0.84
N GLU A 395 -19.67 -12.50 0.79
CA GLU A 395 -20.55 -12.84 1.91
C GLU A 395 -20.42 -14.31 2.33
N ASP A 396 -20.30 -15.24 1.40
CA ASP A 396 -20.20 -16.68 1.67
C ASP A 396 -18.76 -17.18 1.90
N GLY A 397 -17.78 -16.31 1.81
CA GLY A 397 -16.39 -16.61 2.13
C GLY A 397 -15.57 -17.26 1.01
N ARG A 398 -16.09 -17.39 -0.21
CA ARG A 398 -15.28 -17.81 -1.37
C ARG A 398 -14.15 -16.84 -1.65
N ILE A 399 -14.37 -15.55 -1.36
CA ILE A 399 -13.35 -14.50 -1.39
C ILE A 399 -13.27 -13.90 0.01
N GLN A 400 -12.06 -13.87 0.56
CA GLN A 400 -11.79 -13.31 1.89
C GLN A 400 -10.90 -12.09 1.79
N PHE A 401 -11.27 -11.01 2.45
CA PHE A 401 -10.39 -9.84 2.61
C PHE A 401 -9.54 -9.98 3.87
N VAL A 402 -8.27 -9.62 3.75
CA VAL A 402 -7.33 -9.56 4.87
C VAL A 402 -6.68 -8.16 4.86
N PRO A 403 -6.88 -7.32 5.90
CA PRO A 403 -7.80 -7.54 7.03
C PRO A 403 -9.27 -7.49 6.62
N LYS A 404 -10.09 -8.24 7.34
CA LYS A 404 -11.52 -8.42 7.03
C LYS A 404 -12.33 -7.12 6.94
N GLN A 405 -11.94 -6.10 7.68
CA GLN A 405 -12.64 -4.80 7.70
C GLN A 405 -12.78 -4.14 6.33
N TYR A 406 -11.93 -4.47 5.37
CA TYR A 406 -12.01 -3.92 4.01
C TYR A 406 -13.18 -4.47 3.18
N GLU A 407 -13.83 -5.55 3.61
CA GLU A 407 -15.09 -5.98 2.96
C GLU A 407 -16.21 -4.94 3.12
N ASN A 408 -16.18 -4.10 4.16
CA ASN A 408 -17.17 -3.04 4.35
C ASN A 408 -17.07 -1.98 3.23
N MET A 409 -15.86 -1.62 2.84
CA MET A 409 -15.62 -0.71 1.72
C MET A 409 -16.12 -1.33 0.40
N TYR A 410 -15.80 -2.60 0.19
CA TYR A 410 -16.28 -3.36 -0.97
C TYR A 410 -17.80 -3.40 -1.04
N PHE A 411 -18.48 -3.78 0.03
CA PHE A 411 -19.94 -3.87 0.09
C PHE A 411 -20.61 -2.51 -0.09
N SER A 412 -20.04 -1.46 0.51
CA SER A 412 -20.57 -0.09 0.38
C SER A 412 -20.67 0.33 -1.09
N TRP A 413 -19.63 0.07 -1.88
CA TRP A 413 -19.63 0.40 -3.29
C TRP A 413 -20.48 -0.56 -4.14
N MET A 414 -20.41 -1.85 -3.84
CA MET A 414 -21.10 -2.84 -4.66
C MET A 414 -22.63 -2.79 -4.53
N ARG A 415 -23.15 -2.44 -3.37
CA ARG A 415 -24.60 -2.36 -3.13
C ARG A 415 -25.26 -1.19 -3.85
N ASP A 416 -24.53 -0.08 -4.02
CA ASP A 416 -25.01 1.13 -4.69
C ASP A 416 -24.33 1.37 -6.05
N ILE A 417 -23.82 0.31 -6.66
CA ILE A 417 -23.06 0.41 -7.90
C ILE A 417 -23.89 0.95 -9.04
N GLN A 418 -23.34 1.94 -9.74
CA GLN A 418 -23.92 2.50 -10.96
C GLN A 418 -23.36 1.80 -12.20
N ASP A 419 -24.06 1.94 -13.32
CA ASP A 419 -23.56 1.42 -14.58
C ASP A 419 -22.21 2.05 -14.91
N TRP A 420 -21.33 1.25 -15.42
CA TRP A 420 -19.94 1.63 -15.67
C TRP A 420 -19.77 2.15 -17.08
N CYS A 421 -19.41 3.42 -17.23
CA CYS A 421 -19.02 4.00 -18.51
C CYS A 421 -17.63 3.46 -18.91
N ILE A 422 -17.60 2.69 -19.99
CA ILE A 422 -16.40 2.01 -20.45
C ILE A 422 -15.72 2.64 -21.67
N SER A 423 -16.31 3.66 -22.27
CA SER A 423 -15.74 4.34 -23.43
C SER A 423 -14.93 5.57 -23.04
N ARG A 424 -13.80 5.76 -23.71
CA ARG A 424 -12.92 6.93 -23.57
C ARG A 424 -12.59 7.49 -24.94
N GLN A 425 -12.57 8.80 -25.05
CA GLN A 425 -12.28 9.52 -26.29
C GLN A 425 -10.78 9.76 -26.44
N LEU A 426 -10.05 8.67 -26.33
CA LEU A 426 -8.59 8.59 -26.45
C LEU A 426 -8.21 7.84 -27.73
N TRP A 427 -6.94 7.90 -28.09
CA TRP A 427 -6.38 7.07 -29.15
C TRP A 427 -5.62 5.85 -28.61
N TRP A 428 -4.99 6.02 -27.45
CA TRP A 428 -4.23 4.95 -26.79
C TRP A 428 -5.14 4.08 -25.92
N GLY A 429 -5.34 2.85 -26.31
CA GLY A 429 -6.17 1.88 -25.63
C GLY A 429 -6.78 0.85 -26.62
N HIS A 430 -7.63 0.01 -26.07
CA HIS A 430 -8.35 -0.99 -26.88
C HIS A 430 -9.53 -0.33 -27.61
N ARG A 431 -9.43 -0.26 -28.90
CA ARG A 431 -10.49 0.33 -29.73
C ARG A 431 -11.77 -0.51 -29.62
N ILE A 432 -12.89 0.17 -29.42
CA ILE A 432 -14.19 -0.49 -29.24
C ILE A 432 -14.55 -1.30 -30.48
N PRO A 433 -14.88 -2.62 -30.34
CA PRO A 433 -15.17 -3.48 -31.47
C PRO A 433 -16.63 -3.32 -31.93
N ALA A 434 -16.97 -2.13 -32.38
CA ALA A 434 -18.26 -1.75 -32.88
C ALA A 434 -18.10 -0.96 -34.20
N TRP A 435 -19.00 -1.17 -35.15
CA TRP A 435 -19.00 -0.52 -36.46
C TRP A 435 -20.33 0.14 -36.73
N TYR A 436 -20.27 1.25 -37.43
CA TYR A 436 -21.44 2.06 -37.78
C TYR A 436 -21.60 2.07 -39.30
N ASP A 437 -22.83 1.85 -39.76
CA ASP A 437 -23.16 2.14 -41.15
C ASP A 437 -23.46 3.63 -41.37
N GLU A 438 -23.75 4.01 -42.62
CA GLU A 438 -24.05 5.40 -42.97
C GLU A 438 -25.37 5.93 -42.34
N ALA A 439 -26.27 5.02 -41.97
CA ALA A 439 -27.51 5.36 -41.25
C ALA A 439 -27.34 5.50 -39.74
N GLY A 440 -26.11 5.21 -39.24
CA GLY A 440 -25.82 5.27 -37.80
C GLY A 440 -26.21 4.00 -37.04
N GLN A 441 -26.59 2.93 -37.73
CA GLN A 441 -26.84 1.62 -37.09
C GLN A 441 -25.53 1.04 -36.56
N VAL A 442 -25.56 0.55 -35.35
CA VAL A 442 -24.39 -0.03 -34.62
C VAL A 442 -24.37 -1.54 -34.75
N TYR A 443 -23.20 -2.07 -35.05
CA TYR A 443 -22.95 -3.50 -35.12
C TYR A 443 -21.73 -3.87 -34.28
N VAL A 444 -21.87 -4.90 -33.44
CA VAL A 444 -20.79 -5.36 -32.55
C VAL A 444 -20.29 -6.72 -33.02
N GLY A 445 -18.99 -6.88 -33.07
CA GLY A 445 -18.32 -8.14 -33.42
C GLY A 445 -16.83 -8.06 -33.13
N ARG A 446 -16.14 -9.20 -33.23
CA ARG A 446 -14.69 -9.28 -32.95
C ARG A 446 -13.87 -8.57 -34.03
N ASN A 447 -14.39 -8.55 -35.24
CA ASN A 447 -13.80 -7.85 -36.39
C ASN A 447 -14.89 -7.48 -37.42
N GLU A 448 -14.52 -6.70 -38.42
CA GLU A 448 -15.44 -6.26 -39.47
C GLU A 448 -16.02 -7.43 -40.27
N GLN A 449 -15.22 -8.45 -40.56
CA GLN A 449 -15.68 -9.64 -41.31
C GLN A 449 -16.79 -10.40 -40.55
N GLU A 450 -16.63 -10.56 -39.24
CA GLU A 450 -17.66 -11.18 -38.37
C GLU A 450 -18.95 -10.36 -38.37
N VAL A 451 -18.85 -9.05 -38.29
CA VAL A 451 -19.99 -8.14 -38.34
C VAL A 451 -20.73 -8.26 -39.64
N ARG A 452 -20.03 -8.25 -40.76
CA ARG A 452 -20.64 -8.43 -42.09
C ARG A 452 -21.32 -9.77 -42.25
N ALA A 453 -20.68 -10.84 -41.82
CA ALA A 453 -21.24 -12.18 -41.88
C ALA A 453 -22.46 -12.35 -40.98
N LYS A 454 -22.40 -11.88 -39.74
CA LYS A 454 -23.47 -11.98 -38.74
C LYS A 454 -24.73 -11.19 -39.11
N HIS A 455 -24.58 -10.04 -39.74
CA HIS A 455 -25.67 -9.14 -40.10
C HIS A 455 -26.01 -9.15 -41.62
N ASN A 456 -25.44 -10.06 -42.38
CA ASN A 456 -25.65 -10.19 -43.82
C ASN A 456 -25.38 -8.88 -44.59
N LEU A 457 -24.29 -8.18 -44.23
CA LEU A 457 -23.88 -6.93 -44.84
C LEU A 457 -22.97 -7.23 -46.04
N GLY A 458 -23.32 -6.69 -47.22
CA GLY A 458 -22.50 -6.81 -48.42
C GLY A 458 -21.27 -5.92 -48.37
N ALA A 459 -20.32 -6.15 -49.26
CA ALA A 459 -19.11 -5.32 -49.36
C ALA A 459 -19.39 -3.86 -49.77
N ASP A 460 -20.57 -3.58 -50.30
CA ASP A 460 -21.08 -2.26 -50.67
C ASP A 460 -21.51 -1.42 -49.47
N VAL A 461 -21.76 -2.01 -48.31
CA VAL A 461 -22.06 -1.31 -47.08
C VAL A 461 -20.80 -0.73 -46.51
N VAL A 462 -20.72 0.59 -46.38
CA VAL A 462 -19.59 1.27 -45.76
C VAL A 462 -19.71 1.19 -44.24
N LEU A 463 -18.73 0.60 -43.57
CA LEU A 463 -18.67 0.50 -42.12
C LEU A 463 -17.48 1.31 -41.57
N ARG A 464 -17.72 2.06 -40.52
CA ARG A 464 -16.72 2.80 -39.81
C ARG A 464 -16.64 2.29 -38.37
N GLN A 465 -15.46 1.87 -37.93
CA GLN A 465 -15.25 1.45 -36.54
C GLN A 465 -15.37 2.63 -35.60
N ASP A 466 -15.89 2.38 -34.40
CA ASP A 466 -15.95 3.35 -33.31
C ASP A 466 -14.55 3.92 -33.02
N ASP A 467 -14.47 5.24 -32.88
CA ASP A 467 -13.20 5.92 -32.65
C ASP A 467 -12.75 5.86 -31.18
N ASP A 468 -13.65 5.53 -30.28
CA ASP A 468 -13.37 5.47 -28.86
C ASP A 468 -12.61 4.19 -28.49
N VAL A 469 -11.88 4.29 -27.39
CA VAL A 469 -11.20 3.15 -26.75
C VAL A 469 -11.89 2.79 -25.46
N LEU A 470 -11.62 1.58 -24.96
CA LEU A 470 -12.13 1.12 -23.68
C LEU A 470 -11.34 1.73 -22.52
N ASP A 471 -12.03 1.93 -21.42
CA ASP A 471 -11.42 2.24 -20.12
C ASP A 471 -10.34 1.22 -19.79
N THR A 472 -9.20 1.69 -19.33
CA THR A 472 -8.07 0.86 -18.90
C THR A 472 -8.49 -0.26 -17.94
N TRP A 473 -9.41 0.04 -17.03
CA TRP A 473 -9.90 -0.93 -16.05
C TRP A 473 -10.73 -2.06 -16.66
N PHE A 474 -11.19 -1.94 -17.89
CA PHE A 474 -11.86 -3.04 -18.60
C PHE A 474 -10.88 -4.18 -18.89
N SER A 475 -9.75 -3.86 -19.50
CA SER A 475 -8.69 -4.85 -19.74
C SER A 475 -8.04 -5.35 -18.47
N SER A 476 -7.82 -4.47 -17.50
CA SER A 476 -7.26 -4.82 -16.19
C SER A 476 -8.20 -5.75 -15.40
N GLY A 477 -9.51 -5.63 -15.60
CA GLY A 477 -10.51 -6.51 -14.99
C GLY A 477 -10.48 -7.97 -15.49
N LEU A 478 -9.80 -8.21 -16.61
CA LEU A 478 -9.63 -9.55 -17.18
C LEU A 478 -8.30 -10.21 -16.76
N TRP A 479 -7.46 -9.51 -16.01
CA TRP A 479 -6.06 -9.82 -15.78
C TRP A 479 -5.80 -11.23 -15.25
N THR A 480 -6.64 -11.74 -14.35
CA THR A 480 -6.42 -13.04 -13.71
C THR A 480 -6.52 -14.21 -14.69
N PHE A 481 -7.28 -14.09 -15.76
CA PHE A 481 -7.50 -15.15 -16.72
C PHE A 481 -7.00 -14.83 -18.14
N SER A 482 -7.00 -13.57 -18.54
CA SER A 482 -6.48 -13.17 -19.84
C SER A 482 -4.97 -13.44 -19.97
N THR A 483 -4.21 -13.25 -18.90
CA THR A 483 -2.78 -13.54 -18.83
C THR A 483 -2.48 -15.03 -18.98
N LEU A 484 -3.42 -15.89 -18.68
CA LEU A 484 -3.28 -17.35 -18.73
C LEU A 484 -3.75 -17.95 -20.07
N GLY A 485 -4.16 -17.10 -21.02
CA GLY A 485 -4.46 -17.47 -22.39
C GLY A 485 -5.93 -17.41 -22.79
N TRP A 486 -6.88 -17.13 -21.84
CA TRP A 486 -8.28 -16.97 -22.22
C TRP A 486 -8.45 -15.99 -23.38
N PRO A 487 -9.33 -16.22 -24.38
CA PRO A 487 -10.44 -17.18 -24.37
C PRO A 487 -10.09 -18.65 -24.68
N GLU A 488 -8.83 -18.94 -25.01
CA GLU A 488 -8.39 -20.31 -25.19
C GLU A 488 -8.35 -21.06 -23.86
N GLN A 489 -8.74 -22.34 -23.87
CA GLN A 489 -8.71 -23.19 -22.68
C GLN A 489 -7.34 -23.84 -22.53
N THR A 490 -6.32 -23.00 -22.21
CA THR A 490 -4.94 -23.43 -22.03
C THR A 490 -4.75 -24.26 -20.78
N GLU A 491 -3.69 -25.06 -20.73
CA GLU A 491 -3.30 -25.83 -19.54
C GLU A 491 -2.96 -24.91 -18.35
N PHE A 492 -2.37 -23.75 -18.60
CA PHE A 492 -2.11 -22.75 -17.57
C PHE A 492 -3.39 -22.17 -16.98
N LEU A 493 -4.38 -21.86 -17.80
CA LEU A 493 -5.68 -21.38 -17.33
C LEU A 493 -6.37 -22.43 -16.46
N LYS A 494 -6.36 -23.70 -16.88
CA LYS A 494 -6.96 -24.79 -16.11
C LYS A 494 -6.27 -25.02 -14.76
N LYS A 495 -4.94 -24.95 -14.74
CA LYS A 495 -4.14 -25.25 -13.54
C LYS A 495 -4.04 -24.09 -12.57
N PHE A 496 -3.82 -22.86 -13.05
CA PHE A 496 -3.42 -21.73 -12.22
C PHE A 496 -4.55 -20.73 -11.94
N HIS A 497 -5.69 -20.86 -12.56
CA HIS A 497 -6.88 -20.09 -12.22
C HIS A 497 -7.84 -20.97 -11.38
N SER A 498 -8.44 -20.48 -10.30
CA SER A 498 -8.38 -19.13 -9.69
C SER A 498 -7.03 -18.86 -9.03
N THR A 499 -6.65 -17.58 -8.95
CA THR A 499 -5.45 -17.21 -8.21
C THR A 499 -5.65 -17.36 -6.70
N ASP A 500 -4.57 -17.53 -5.96
CA ASP A 500 -4.66 -17.78 -4.51
C ASP A 500 -4.77 -16.48 -3.71
N VAL A 501 -3.93 -15.52 -4.02
CA VAL A 501 -3.89 -14.23 -3.31
C VAL A 501 -3.76 -13.09 -4.31
N LEU A 502 -4.54 -12.05 -4.11
CA LEU A 502 -4.33 -10.75 -4.70
C LEU A 502 -3.77 -9.81 -3.63
N VAL A 503 -2.65 -9.17 -3.90
CA VAL A 503 -2.04 -8.16 -3.02
C VAL A 503 -2.27 -6.79 -3.63
N THR A 504 -2.96 -5.91 -2.92
CA THR A 504 -3.38 -4.60 -3.45
C THR A 504 -3.43 -3.53 -2.37
N GLY A 505 -3.28 -2.27 -2.76
CA GLY A 505 -3.66 -1.14 -1.93
C GLY A 505 -5.18 -1.00 -1.82
N PHE A 506 -5.64 -0.34 -0.77
CA PHE A 506 -7.08 -0.15 -0.56
C PHE A 506 -7.72 0.79 -1.61
N ASP A 507 -6.93 1.65 -2.22
CA ASP A 507 -7.36 2.69 -3.15
C ASP A 507 -7.92 2.16 -4.48
N ILE A 508 -7.60 0.91 -4.85
CA ILE A 508 -8.08 0.29 -6.07
C ILE A 508 -9.03 -0.90 -5.84
N ILE A 509 -9.58 -1.03 -4.65
CA ILE A 509 -10.57 -2.09 -4.35
C ILE A 509 -11.77 -1.99 -5.31
N PHE A 510 -12.32 -0.82 -5.52
CA PHE A 510 -13.43 -0.63 -6.44
C PHE A 510 -13.01 -0.71 -7.91
N PHE A 511 -11.97 0.02 -8.30
CA PHE A 511 -11.52 0.09 -9.69
C PHE A 511 -11.08 -1.25 -10.25
N TRP A 512 -10.37 -2.03 -9.45
CA TRP A 512 -9.72 -3.23 -9.94
C TRP A 512 -10.29 -4.50 -9.31
N VAL A 513 -10.27 -4.60 -7.99
CA VAL A 513 -10.71 -5.81 -7.27
C VAL A 513 -12.16 -6.15 -7.58
N ALA A 514 -13.07 -5.20 -7.39
CA ALA A 514 -14.50 -5.39 -7.63
C ALA A 514 -14.80 -5.74 -9.09
N ARG A 515 -14.14 -5.05 -10.02
CA ARG A 515 -14.33 -5.29 -11.46
C ARG A 515 -13.77 -6.63 -11.91
N MET A 516 -12.62 -7.07 -11.35
CA MET A 516 -12.12 -8.42 -11.59
C MET A 516 -13.11 -9.47 -11.10
N ILE A 517 -13.69 -9.30 -9.92
CA ILE A 517 -14.67 -10.25 -9.38
C ILE A 517 -15.89 -10.34 -10.30
N MET A 518 -16.47 -9.20 -10.66
CA MET A 518 -17.65 -9.14 -11.53
C MET A 518 -17.40 -9.80 -12.89
N LEU A 519 -16.33 -9.42 -13.57
CA LEU A 519 -16.04 -9.92 -14.92
C LEU A 519 -15.63 -11.38 -14.91
N THR A 520 -14.80 -11.80 -13.96
CA THR A 520 -14.37 -13.21 -13.85
C THR A 520 -15.56 -14.13 -13.60
N MET A 521 -16.39 -13.81 -12.64
CA MET A 521 -17.53 -14.66 -12.28
C MET A 521 -18.54 -14.77 -13.41
N HIS A 522 -18.65 -13.76 -14.28
CA HIS A 522 -19.50 -13.83 -15.45
C HIS A 522 -18.89 -14.63 -16.60
N LEU A 523 -17.61 -14.44 -16.87
CA LEU A 523 -16.95 -14.98 -18.07
C LEU A 523 -16.30 -16.36 -17.84
N ILE A 524 -15.87 -16.67 -16.63
CA ILE A 524 -15.16 -17.92 -16.31
C ILE A 524 -16.03 -18.82 -15.46
N LYS A 525 -16.30 -20.02 -15.97
CA LYS A 525 -17.14 -21.01 -15.32
C LYS A 525 -16.35 -22.30 -15.06
N ASN A 526 -16.70 -22.98 -13.98
CA ASN A 526 -16.29 -24.35 -13.72
C ASN A 526 -16.97 -25.33 -14.73
N GLU A 527 -16.51 -26.58 -14.77
CA GLU A 527 -17.10 -27.60 -15.62
C GLU A 527 -18.59 -27.82 -15.34
N ASP A 528 -19.02 -27.62 -14.10
CA ASP A 528 -20.43 -27.73 -13.68
C ASP A 528 -21.26 -26.46 -13.98
N GLY A 529 -20.66 -25.45 -14.61
CA GLY A 529 -21.30 -24.19 -14.97
C GLY A 529 -21.35 -23.15 -13.84
N THR A 530 -20.82 -23.46 -12.65
CA THR A 530 -20.75 -22.50 -11.56
C THR A 530 -19.67 -21.44 -11.81
N PRO A 531 -19.85 -20.19 -11.36
CA PRO A 531 -18.85 -19.14 -11.53
C PRO A 531 -17.55 -19.43 -10.79
N GLN A 532 -16.43 -19.16 -11.45
CA GLN A 532 -15.14 -19.10 -10.77
C GLN A 532 -14.91 -17.71 -10.16
N VAL A 533 -14.30 -17.68 -8.99
CA VAL A 533 -13.78 -16.43 -8.42
C VAL A 533 -12.39 -16.13 -8.98
N PRO A 534 -11.99 -14.85 -9.12
CA PRO A 534 -10.68 -14.52 -9.67
C PRO A 534 -9.53 -14.84 -8.71
N PHE A 535 -9.78 -14.77 -7.42
CA PHE A 535 -8.82 -15.01 -6.33
C PHE A 535 -9.58 -15.44 -5.07
N LYS A 536 -8.89 -16.17 -4.21
CA LYS A 536 -9.45 -16.68 -2.95
C LYS A 536 -9.30 -15.69 -1.80
N THR A 537 -8.17 -14.99 -1.76
CA THR A 537 -7.83 -14.01 -0.71
C THR A 537 -7.40 -12.69 -1.33
N VAL A 538 -7.91 -11.58 -0.78
CA VAL A 538 -7.47 -10.22 -1.11
C VAL A 538 -6.72 -9.67 0.09
N TYR A 539 -5.41 -9.60 0.00
CA TYR A 539 -4.58 -8.93 0.99
C TYR A 539 -4.52 -7.44 0.66
N VAL A 540 -5.06 -6.63 1.55
CA VAL A 540 -5.14 -5.17 1.37
C VAL A 540 -4.15 -4.48 2.29
N HIS A 541 -3.27 -3.69 1.72
CA HIS A 541 -2.31 -2.88 2.47
C HIS A 541 -2.62 -1.38 2.39
N GLY A 542 -2.08 -0.63 3.35
CA GLY A 542 -2.13 0.82 3.33
C GLY A 542 -1.17 1.42 2.30
N LEU A 543 -1.25 2.73 2.12
CA LEU A 543 -0.34 3.47 1.24
C LEU A 543 0.98 3.76 1.96
N VAL A 544 2.08 3.70 1.22
CA VAL A 544 3.40 4.09 1.72
C VAL A 544 3.52 5.61 1.67
N ARG A 545 3.73 6.21 2.83
CA ARG A 545 3.90 7.66 3.02
C ARG A 545 5.35 7.99 3.35
N ASP A 546 5.72 9.25 3.18
CA ASP A 546 7.06 9.73 3.54
C ASP A 546 7.31 9.72 5.06
N GLY A 547 8.52 10.11 5.48
CA GLY A 547 8.90 10.15 6.89
C GLY A 547 8.09 11.10 7.76
N GLN A 548 7.39 12.06 7.17
CA GLN A 548 6.47 12.99 7.84
C GLN A 548 5.00 12.53 7.77
N GLY A 549 4.72 11.39 7.17
CA GLY A 549 3.37 10.85 7.01
C GLY A 549 2.58 11.46 5.85
N GLN A 550 3.24 12.17 4.94
CA GLN A 550 2.62 12.76 3.76
C GLN A 550 2.55 11.76 2.60
N LYS A 551 1.47 11.85 1.81
CA LYS A 551 1.37 11.09 0.57
C LYS A 551 2.51 11.48 -0.37
N MET A 552 3.23 10.50 -0.90
CA MET A 552 4.28 10.72 -1.88
C MET A 552 3.68 11.09 -3.23
N SER A 553 4.15 12.18 -3.83
CA SER A 553 3.76 12.57 -5.18
C SER A 553 4.88 13.36 -5.86
N LYS A 554 4.92 13.28 -7.19
CA LYS A 554 5.89 14.06 -7.99
C LYS A 554 5.70 15.57 -7.77
N SER A 555 4.46 16.03 -7.62
CA SER A 555 4.15 17.44 -7.38
C SER A 555 4.65 17.96 -6.03
N LYS A 556 4.72 17.10 -5.02
CA LYS A 556 5.28 17.47 -3.70
C LYS A 556 6.80 17.30 -3.63
N GLY A 557 7.41 16.61 -4.59
CA GLY A 557 8.85 16.34 -4.63
C GLY A 557 9.36 15.43 -3.52
N ASN A 558 8.48 14.64 -2.91
CA ASN A 558 8.80 13.72 -1.81
C ASN A 558 8.81 12.25 -2.23
N VAL A 559 8.77 11.95 -3.52
CA VAL A 559 8.82 10.57 -4.02
C VAL A 559 10.22 10.00 -3.81
N LEU A 560 10.26 8.76 -3.27
CA LEU A 560 11.48 7.95 -3.20
C LEU A 560 11.39 6.81 -4.19
N ASP A 561 12.45 6.63 -4.97
CA ASP A 561 12.63 5.46 -5.81
C ASP A 561 13.26 4.35 -4.96
N PRO A 562 12.67 3.14 -4.91
CA PRO A 562 13.26 2.03 -4.15
C PRO A 562 14.71 1.73 -4.54
N LEU A 563 15.07 1.89 -5.82
CA LEU A 563 16.43 1.63 -6.27
C LEU A 563 17.44 2.65 -5.75
N ASP A 564 17.03 3.88 -5.46
CA ASP A 564 17.91 4.89 -4.85
C ASP A 564 18.30 4.49 -3.41
N ILE A 565 17.45 3.75 -2.73
CA ILE A 565 17.74 3.19 -1.40
C ILE A 565 18.62 1.94 -1.52
N VAL A 566 18.35 1.11 -2.49
CA VAL A 566 19.11 -0.12 -2.74
C VAL A 566 20.55 0.18 -3.17
N ASP A 567 20.70 1.00 -4.19
CA ASP A 567 21.98 1.29 -4.85
C ASP A 567 22.66 2.58 -4.35
N GLY A 568 21.93 3.42 -3.63
CA GLY A 568 22.36 4.75 -3.25
C GLY A 568 22.21 5.76 -4.39
N ILE A 569 22.21 7.03 -4.03
CA ILE A 569 22.16 8.15 -4.97
C ILE A 569 22.86 9.37 -4.35
N THR A 570 23.61 10.11 -5.16
CA THR A 570 24.22 11.35 -4.72
C THR A 570 23.17 12.45 -4.53
N LEU A 571 23.46 13.45 -3.70
CA LEU A 571 22.55 14.57 -3.52
C LEU A 571 22.24 15.30 -4.83
N ASP A 572 23.24 15.55 -5.67
CA ASP A 572 23.06 16.25 -6.94
C ASP A 572 22.15 15.46 -7.88
N ALA A 573 22.35 14.16 -8.01
CA ALA A 573 21.49 13.29 -8.82
C ALA A 573 20.05 13.22 -8.27
N LEU A 574 19.89 13.19 -6.96
CA LEU A 574 18.57 13.18 -6.32
C LEU A 574 17.82 14.51 -6.53
N LEU A 575 18.53 15.63 -6.43
CA LEU A 575 17.97 16.96 -6.72
C LEU A 575 17.51 17.06 -8.16
N GLU A 576 18.32 16.61 -9.12
CA GLU A 576 17.95 16.58 -10.54
C GLU A 576 16.70 15.70 -10.75
N LYS A 577 16.68 14.51 -10.18
CA LYS A 577 15.56 13.56 -10.29
C LYS A 577 14.25 14.14 -9.74
N ARG A 578 14.29 14.85 -8.61
CA ARG A 578 13.11 15.43 -7.95
C ARG A 578 12.62 16.73 -8.57
N THR A 579 13.49 17.46 -9.27
CA THR A 579 13.17 18.79 -9.82
C THR A 579 13.05 18.82 -11.35
N SER A 580 13.40 17.74 -12.04
CA SER A 580 13.25 17.65 -13.49
C SER A 580 11.84 17.23 -13.90
N GLY A 581 11.36 17.78 -15.02
CA GLY A 581 10.06 17.41 -15.58
C GLY A 581 8.85 17.76 -14.70
N MET A 582 8.98 18.76 -13.85
CA MET A 582 7.92 19.18 -12.94
C MET A 582 6.73 19.82 -13.67
N MET A 583 5.53 19.51 -13.19
CA MET A 583 4.29 20.15 -13.66
C MET A 583 4.22 21.62 -13.25
N GLN A 584 4.83 21.99 -12.13
CA GLN A 584 4.88 23.34 -11.57
C GLN A 584 6.33 23.75 -11.31
N PRO A 585 7.04 24.31 -12.30
CA PRO A 585 8.47 24.68 -12.15
C PRO A 585 8.76 25.62 -10.97
N LYS A 586 7.75 26.40 -10.55
CA LYS A 586 7.87 27.33 -9.40
C LYS A 586 8.17 26.65 -8.06
N LEU A 587 7.89 25.34 -7.95
CA LEU A 587 8.11 24.57 -6.72
C LEU A 587 9.54 23.99 -6.64
N ALA A 588 10.34 24.11 -7.68
CA ALA A 588 11.67 23.49 -7.75
C ALA A 588 12.61 23.93 -6.62
N GLU A 589 12.65 25.22 -6.30
CA GLU A 589 13.50 25.73 -5.20
C GLU A 589 13.07 25.17 -3.84
N LYS A 590 11.78 25.13 -3.57
CA LYS A 590 11.22 24.60 -2.32
C LYS A 590 11.56 23.10 -2.18
N ILE A 591 11.37 22.34 -3.23
CA ILE A 591 11.67 20.91 -3.28
C ILE A 591 13.17 20.67 -3.09
N ALA A 592 14.02 21.44 -3.76
CA ALA A 592 15.47 21.36 -3.59
C ALA A 592 15.90 21.63 -2.17
N LYS A 593 15.34 22.65 -1.53
CA LYS A 593 15.63 23.00 -0.14
C LYS A 593 15.21 21.90 0.83
N GLN A 594 14.02 21.33 0.65
CA GLN A 594 13.52 20.21 1.46
C GLN A 594 14.38 18.97 1.28
N THR A 595 14.76 18.66 0.05
CA THR A 595 15.62 17.50 -0.26
C THR A 595 17.00 17.62 0.37
N LYS A 596 17.62 18.78 0.31
CA LYS A 596 18.91 19.05 0.97
C LYS A 596 18.85 18.93 2.50
N ALA A 597 17.71 19.32 3.09
CA ALA A 597 17.49 19.20 4.53
C ALA A 597 17.29 17.74 4.94
N GLU A 598 16.56 16.97 4.17
CA GLU A 598 16.25 15.56 4.45
C GLU A 598 17.43 14.62 4.15
N PHE A 599 18.13 14.85 3.02
CA PHE A 599 19.23 14.01 2.54
C PHE A 599 20.47 14.86 2.23
N PRO A 600 21.13 15.44 3.23
CA PRO A 600 22.23 16.39 3.00
C PRO A 600 23.44 15.80 2.25
N GLU A 601 23.59 14.47 2.30
CA GLU A 601 24.68 13.73 1.61
C GLU A 601 24.14 12.73 0.58
N GLY A 602 22.89 12.91 0.16
CA GLY A 602 22.21 11.91 -0.67
C GLY A 602 21.74 10.71 0.15
N ILE A 603 21.56 9.57 -0.51
CA ILE A 603 21.12 8.31 0.10
C ILE A 603 22.24 7.27 -0.08
N ALA A 604 22.66 6.66 1.03
CA ALA A 604 23.63 5.58 0.99
C ALA A 604 23.04 4.31 0.36
N SER A 605 23.90 3.42 -0.13
CA SER A 605 23.48 2.10 -0.61
C SER A 605 23.21 1.17 0.57
N TYR A 606 21.98 0.70 0.69
CA TYR A 606 21.56 -0.20 1.77
C TYR A 606 21.42 -1.66 1.35
N GLY A 607 21.31 -1.92 0.04
CA GLY A 607 21.04 -3.23 -0.51
C GLY A 607 19.55 -3.59 -0.52
N THR A 608 19.21 -4.57 -1.32
CA THR A 608 17.81 -5.00 -1.52
C THR A 608 17.24 -5.72 -0.30
N ASP A 609 18.02 -6.59 0.35
CA ASP A 609 17.55 -7.39 1.48
C ASP A 609 17.12 -6.51 2.66
N ALA A 610 17.88 -5.46 2.96
CA ALA A 610 17.55 -4.50 4.00
C ALA A 610 16.23 -3.76 3.72
N LEU A 611 16.02 -3.33 2.49
CA LEU A 611 14.78 -2.66 2.07
C LEU A 611 13.58 -3.61 2.14
N ARG A 612 13.71 -4.83 1.63
CA ARG A 612 12.65 -5.85 1.66
C ARG A 612 12.26 -6.21 3.08
N PHE A 613 13.23 -6.40 3.96
CA PHE A 613 12.96 -6.69 5.37
C PHE A 613 12.27 -5.52 6.05
N THR A 614 12.64 -4.30 5.72
CA THR A 614 11.95 -3.09 6.19
C THR A 614 10.48 -3.09 5.78
N PHE A 615 10.19 -3.35 4.52
CA PHE A 615 8.81 -3.43 4.04
C PHE A 615 8.00 -4.50 4.77
N CYS A 616 8.54 -5.70 4.91
CA CYS A 616 7.87 -6.77 5.64
C CYS A 616 7.63 -6.41 7.10
N SER A 617 8.59 -5.76 7.76
CA SER A 617 8.46 -5.33 9.16
C SER A 617 7.40 -4.24 9.37
N LEU A 618 7.13 -3.45 8.34
CA LEU A 618 6.12 -2.39 8.34
C LEU A 618 4.73 -2.87 7.87
N ALA A 619 4.63 -4.10 7.39
CA ALA A 619 3.38 -4.69 6.90
C ALA A 619 2.45 -5.10 8.04
N SER A 620 1.97 -4.10 8.78
CA SER A 620 0.95 -4.25 9.81
C SER A 620 -0.46 -4.20 9.21
N THR A 621 -1.46 -4.49 10.01
CA THR A 621 -2.85 -4.61 9.57
C THR A 621 -3.46 -3.30 9.08
N GLY A 622 -3.47 -3.08 7.76
CA GLY A 622 -4.37 -2.15 7.08
C GLY A 622 -4.19 -0.65 7.29
N ARG A 623 -3.13 -0.21 7.93
CA ARG A 623 -2.82 1.22 8.11
C ARG A 623 -1.87 1.74 7.04
N ASP A 624 -1.95 3.05 6.77
CA ASP A 624 -0.93 3.71 5.98
C ASP A 624 0.45 3.53 6.62
N ILE A 625 1.45 3.32 5.77
CA ILE A 625 2.79 2.95 6.18
C ILE A 625 3.67 4.20 6.12
N LYS A 626 4.10 4.67 7.28
CA LYS A 626 5.10 5.72 7.37
C LYS A 626 6.47 5.09 7.15
N PHE A 627 7.10 5.40 6.02
CA PHE A 627 8.42 4.87 5.70
C PHE A 627 9.50 5.51 6.58
N ASP A 628 10.37 4.67 7.13
CA ASP A 628 11.41 5.06 8.08
C ASP A 628 12.79 4.59 7.57
N MET A 629 13.62 5.55 7.14
CA MET A 629 14.99 5.29 6.70
C MET A 629 15.88 4.72 7.81
N GLY A 630 15.61 5.06 9.06
CA GLY A 630 16.34 4.51 10.22
C GLY A 630 16.17 3.00 10.35
N ARG A 631 15.00 2.48 10.00
CA ARG A 631 14.76 1.01 9.94
C ARG A 631 15.57 0.33 8.85
N VAL A 632 15.68 0.96 7.69
CA VAL A 632 16.50 0.40 6.59
C VAL A 632 17.96 0.27 7.03
N GLU A 633 18.49 1.28 7.69
CA GLU A 633 19.83 1.24 8.27
C GLU A 633 19.97 0.14 9.33
N GLY A 634 18.99 0.02 10.21
CA GLY A 634 18.93 -1.05 11.21
C GLY A 634 18.97 -2.44 10.59
N TYR A 635 18.22 -2.66 9.52
CA TYR A 635 18.21 -3.96 8.85
C TYR A 635 19.42 -4.19 7.94
N ARG A 636 20.08 -3.14 7.44
CA ARG A 636 21.42 -3.28 6.87
C ARG A 636 22.42 -3.81 7.92
N ASN A 637 22.35 -3.28 9.13
CA ASN A 637 23.17 -3.78 10.24
C ASN A 637 22.81 -5.23 10.58
N PHE A 638 21.56 -5.60 10.48
CA PHE A 638 21.10 -6.98 10.62
C PHE A 638 21.73 -7.90 9.55
N CYS A 639 21.75 -7.48 8.30
CA CYS A 639 22.45 -8.22 7.24
C CYS A 639 23.93 -8.41 7.57
N ASN A 640 24.61 -7.36 8.03
CA ASN A 640 26.00 -7.44 8.46
C ASN A 640 26.18 -8.39 9.66
N LYS A 641 25.25 -8.42 10.58
CA LYS A 641 25.27 -9.34 11.71
C LYS A 641 25.18 -10.81 11.27
N ILE A 642 24.25 -11.10 10.38
CA ILE A 642 24.11 -12.44 9.76
C ILE A 642 25.38 -12.84 9.02
N TRP A 643 25.94 -11.91 8.27
CA TRP A 643 27.18 -12.12 7.51
C TRP A 643 28.36 -12.48 8.42
N ASN A 644 28.53 -11.74 9.51
CA ASN A 644 29.59 -11.99 10.48
C ASN A 644 29.37 -13.31 11.25
N ALA A 645 28.13 -13.62 11.59
CA ALA A 645 27.79 -14.92 12.18
C ALA A 645 28.13 -16.06 11.24
N ALA A 646 27.81 -15.94 9.96
CA ALA A 646 28.17 -16.93 8.95
C ALA A 646 29.68 -17.11 8.80
N ARG A 647 30.44 -16.03 8.85
CA ARG A 647 31.92 -16.12 8.84
C ARG A 647 32.45 -16.89 10.04
N TYR A 648 31.91 -16.63 11.22
CA TYR A 648 32.27 -17.39 12.44
C TYR A 648 31.93 -18.87 12.30
N VAL A 649 30.74 -19.20 11.82
CA VAL A 649 30.29 -20.57 11.62
C VAL A 649 31.16 -21.32 10.60
N LEU A 650 31.51 -20.64 9.49
CA LEU A 650 32.41 -21.22 8.48
C LEU A 650 33.83 -21.48 9.04
N ASP A 651 34.31 -20.56 9.89
CA ASP A 651 35.63 -20.74 10.55
C ASP A 651 35.64 -21.88 11.56
N LYS A 652 34.53 -22.12 12.25
CA LYS A 652 34.42 -23.13 13.35
C LYS A 652 33.73 -24.41 12.93
N GLY A 653 33.07 -24.46 11.75
CA GLY A 653 32.17 -25.53 11.35
C GLY A 653 32.84 -26.78 10.77
N GLU A 654 34.15 -26.85 10.66
CA GLU A 654 34.87 -28.07 10.25
C GLU A 654 34.70 -29.16 11.28
N ASP A 655 34.64 -30.43 10.87
CA ASP A 655 34.36 -31.60 11.74
C ASP A 655 33.03 -31.45 12.50
N CYS A 656 31.95 -31.25 11.77
CA CYS A 656 30.58 -31.12 12.31
C CYS A 656 29.75 -32.43 12.23
N GLY A 657 30.41 -33.59 12.04
CA GLY A 657 29.73 -34.86 12.00
C GLY A 657 28.90 -35.14 10.74
N GLN A 658 29.29 -34.54 9.61
CA GLN A 658 28.54 -34.65 8.34
C GLN A 658 28.61 -36.09 7.73
N ASN A 659 29.56 -36.91 8.11
CA ASN A 659 29.70 -38.28 7.62
C ASN A 659 29.19 -39.33 8.63
N GLY A 660 28.44 -38.92 9.64
CA GLY A 660 27.85 -39.79 10.64
C GLY A 660 28.71 -40.04 11.87
N GLU A 661 29.76 -39.24 12.10
CA GLU A 661 30.57 -39.31 13.30
C GLU A 661 29.73 -39.01 14.54
N ALA A 662 30.06 -39.68 15.66
CA ALA A 662 29.38 -39.49 16.93
C ALA A 662 29.54 -38.04 17.46
N TYR A 663 28.49 -37.53 18.05
CA TYR A 663 28.47 -36.19 18.66
C TYR A 663 27.60 -36.15 19.92
N GLU A 664 27.85 -35.17 20.75
CA GLU A 664 27.11 -34.91 21.99
C GLU A 664 26.66 -33.44 22.00
N LEU A 665 25.39 -33.20 22.31
CA LEU A 665 24.84 -31.86 22.39
C LEU A 665 25.02 -31.26 23.80
N SER A 666 25.53 -30.03 23.85
CA SER A 666 25.56 -29.22 25.07
C SER A 666 24.20 -28.70 25.47
N LEU A 667 24.10 -28.17 26.68
CA LEU A 667 22.87 -27.46 27.10
C LEU A 667 22.50 -26.32 26.14
N ALA A 668 23.47 -25.51 25.76
CA ALA A 668 23.26 -24.42 24.81
C ALA A 668 22.80 -24.92 23.43
N ASP A 669 23.36 -26.04 22.97
CA ASP A 669 22.94 -26.66 21.70
C ASP A 669 21.49 -27.10 21.74
N ARG A 670 21.08 -27.78 22.80
CA ARG A 670 19.68 -28.22 22.99
C ARG A 670 18.73 -27.03 23.10
N TRP A 671 19.14 -25.97 23.79
CA TRP A 671 18.36 -24.74 23.90
C TRP A 671 18.13 -24.08 22.55
N ILE A 672 19.18 -23.84 21.75
CA ILE A 672 19.01 -23.14 20.47
C ILE A 672 18.21 -23.97 19.46
N ILE A 673 18.38 -25.30 19.48
CA ILE A 673 17.56 -26.21 18.66
C ILE A 673 16.10 -26.11 19.07
N SER A 674 15.81 -26.07 20.37
CA SER A 674 14.45 -25.90 20.89
C SER A 674 13.84 -24.55 20.46
N GLN A 675 14.59 -23.48 20.60
CA GLN A 675 14.16 -22.15 20.18
C GLN A 675 13.93 -22.08 18.65
N LEU A 676 14.74 -22.78 17.88
CA LEU A 676 14.57 -22.88 16.44
C LEU A 676 13.23 -23.53 16.09
N GLN A 677 12.84 -24.61 16.76
CA GLN A 677 11.55 -25.27 16.52
C GLN A 677 10.38 -24.31 16.79
N ARG A 678 10.44 -23.55 17.87
CA ARG A 678 9.43 -22.52 18.17
C ARG A 678 9.39 -21.41 17.14
N THR A 679 10.55 -20.99 16.66
CA THR A 679 10.65 -19.97 15.62
C THR A 679 10.12 -20.46 14.26
N GLU A 680 10.45 -21.71 13.89
CA GLU A 680 9.90 -22.34 12.69
C GLU A 680 8.36 -22.34 12.71
N ALA A 681 7.76 -22.75 13.81
CA ALA A 681 6.31 -22.77 13.97
C ALA A 681 5.71 -21.36 13.92
N GLU A 682 6.33 -20.41 14.61
CA GLU A 682 5.82 -19.02 14.70
C GLU A 682 5.92 -18.28 13.36
N VAL A 683 7.03 -18.35 12.66
CA VAL A 683 7.22 -17.72 11.34
C VAL A 683 6.22 -18.29 10.33
N THR A 684 6.08 -19.61 10.30
CA THR A 684 5.13 -20.29 9.41
C THR A 684 3.69 -19.84 9.70
N ARG A 685 3.29 -19.86 10.96
CA ARG A 685 1.95 -19.44 11.40
C ARG A 685 1.66 -18.00 11.01
N GLN A 686 2.61 -17.09 11.22
CA GLN A 686 2.42 -15.68 10.91
C GLN A 686 2.37 -15.42 9.39
N LEU A 687 3.18 -16.11 8.60
CA LEU A 687 3.11 -16.03 7.14
C LEU A 687 1.77 -16.55 6.60
N GLU A 688 1.25 -17.62 7.15
CA GLU A 688 -0.05 -18.17 6.78
C GLU A 688 -1.22 -17.23 7.13
N GLN A 689 -1.04 -16.41 8.16
CA GLN A 689 -2.01 -15.39 8.58
C GLN A 689 -1.78 -14.00 7.93
N PHE A 690 -0.87 -13.89 6.99
CA PHE A 690 -0.49 -12.63 6.34
C PHE A 690 0.04 -11.56 7.31
N ARG A 691 0.65 -11.99 8.42
CA ARG A 691 1.29 -11.12 9.39
C ARG A 691 2.81 -11.09 9.16
N PHE A 692 3.21 -10.42 8.09
CA PHE A 692 4.62 -10.29 7.71
C PHE A 692 5.43 -9.54 8.75
N ASP A 693 4.83 -8.58 9.43
CA ASP A 693 5.42 -7.84 10.54
C ASP A 693 5.80 -8.77 11.71
N LEU A 694 4.89 -9.63 12.13
CA LEU A 694 5.14 -10.57 13.21
C LEU A 694 6.09 -11.71 12.79
N ALA A 695 6.00 -12.18 11.55
CA ALA A 695 6.92 -13.18 11.01
C ALA A 695 8.37 -12.66 10.99
N SER A 696 8.57 -11.45 10.46
CA SER A 696 9.88 -10.80 10.41
C SER A 696 10.43 -10.49 11.81
N GLN A 697 9.57 -10.08 12.75
CA GLN A 697 9.96 -9.84 14.13
C GLN A 697 10.44 -11.13 14.82
N ALA A 698 9.71 -12.24 14.66
CA ALA A 698 10.10 -13.53 15.24
C ALA A 698 11.45 -14.01 14.68
N LEU A 699 11.65 -13.85 13.38
CA LEU A 699 12.90 -14.20 12.72
C LEU A 699 14.06 -13.32 13.18
N TYR A 700 13.86 -12.02 13.27
CA TYR A 700 14.86 -11.06 13.75
C TYR A 700 15.29 -11.37 15.19
N GLU A 701 14.32 -11.58 16.09
CA GLU A 701 14.54 -11.91 17.49
C GLU A 701 15.35 -13.19 17.65
N PHE A 702 15.01 -14.23 16.90
CA PHE A 702 15.75 -15.49 16.93
C PHE A 702 17.19 -15.32 16.43
N ILE A 703 17.39 -14.73 15.26
CA ILE A 703 18.71 -14.62 14.63
C ILE A 703 19.60 -13.64 15.39
N TRP A 704 19.12 -12.46 15.66
CA TRP A 704 19.92 -11.41 16.31
C TRP A 704 20.18 -11.73 17.77
N ASN A 705 19.13 -11.92 18.57
CA ASN A 705 19.26 -12.02 20.02
C ASN A 705 19.65 -13.44 20.45
N GLN A 706 18.91 -14.45 20.03
CA GLN A 706 19.13 -15.80 20.53
C GLN A 706 20.34 -16.46 19.89
N TYR A 707 20.44 -16.46 18.57
CA TYR A 707 21.54 -17.11 17.85
C TYR A 707 22.83 -16.30 17.92
N CYS A 708 22.84 -15.04 17.48
CA CYS A 708 24.06 -14.25 17.41
C CYS A 708 24.52 -13.76 18.77
N ASP A 709 23.68 -13.13 19.58
CA ASP A 709 24.08 -12.52 20.83
C ASP A 709 24.34 -13.55 21.95
N TRP A 710 23.58 -14.63 21.96
CA TRP A 710 23.74 -15.64 23.02
C TRP A 710 24.38 -16.93 22.56
N TYR A 711 23.84 -17.61 21.56
CA TYR A 711 24.30 -18.93 21.20
C TYR A 711 25.76 -18.95 20.71
N LEU A 712 26.12 -18.00 19.84
CA LEU A 712 27.51 -17.91 19.38
C LEU A 712 28.50 -17.73 20.55
N GLU A 713 28.14 -16.89 21.52
CA GLU A 713 28.98 -16.70 22.72
C GLU A 713 29.00 -17.96 23.61
N LEU A 714 27.87 -18.63 23.80
CA LEU A 714 27.76 -19.86 24.56
C LEU A 714 28.48 -21.03 23.89
N SER A 715 28.71 -20.98 22.59
CA SER A 715 29.47 -22.01 21.86
C SER A 715 30.98 -21.94 22.09
N LYS A 716 31.51 -20.76 22.38
CA LYS A 716 32.96 -20.54 22.50
C LYS A 716 33.61 -21.36 23.60
N PRO A 717 33.08 -21.45 24.83
CA PRO A 717 33.69 -22.25 25.86
C PRO A 717 33.84 -23.73 25.50
N VAL A 718 32.83 -24.26 24.78
CA VAL A 718 32.87 -25.68 24.35
C VAL A 718 33.93 -25.91 23.27
N LEU A 719 34.01 -25.00 22.29
CA LEU A 719 34.96 -25.09 21.17
C LEU A 719 36.41 -24.83 21.59
N TRP A 720 36.63 -24.09 22.68
CA TRP A 720 37.96 -23.75 23.18
C TRP A 720 38.49 -24.72 24.23
N ASP A 721 37.68 -25.67 24.68
CA ASP A 721 38.10 -26.67 25.64
C ASP A 721 38.84 -27.82 24.95
N GLU A 722 40.17 -27.73 24.91
CA GLU A 722 41.03 -28.72 24.31
C GLU A 722 41.03 -30.06 25.07
N ASN A 723 40.53 -30.07 26.29
CA ASN A 723 40.46 -31.25 27.13
C ASN A 723 39.10 -31.97 27.08
N ALA A 724 38.10 -31.37 26.44
CA ALA A 724 36.79 -31.98 26.30
C ALA A 724 36.81 -33.13 25.27
N PRO A 725 35.92 -34.14 25.40
CA PRO A 725 35.74 -35.15 24.37
C PRO A 725 35.42 -34.50 23.01
N VAL A 726 35.99 -35.07 21.95
CA VAL A 726 35.79 -34.57 20.56
C VAL A 726 34.33 -34.50 20.18
N GLU A 727 33.50 -35.39 20.69
CA GLU A 727 32.06 -35.46 20.42
C GLU A 727 31.32 -34.22 20.89
N ARG A 728 31.74 -33.55 21.95
CA ARG A 728 31.15 -32.30 22.45
C ARG A 728 31.36 -31.14 21.50
N ALA A 729 32.61 -30.91 21.10
CA ALA A 729 32.92 -29.88 20.12
C ALA A 729 32.21 -30.15 18.79
N ARG A 730 32.16 -31.42 18.35
CA ARG A 730 31.46 -31.82 17.15
C ARG A 730 29.97 -31.56 17.23
N GLY A 731 29.33 -31.82 18.37
CA GLY A 731 27.91 -31.49 18.58
C GLY A 731 27.60 -30.00 18.49
N THR A 732 28.45 -29.16 19.05
CA THR A 732 28.32 -27.71 18.96
C THR A 732 28.57 -27.19 17.54
N ARG A 733 29.59 -27.67 16.83
CA ARG A 733 29.84 -27.35 15.43
C ARG A 733 28.65 -27.74 14.54
N ARG A 734 28.13 -28.93 14.74
CA ARG A 734 26.92 -29.40 14.04
C ARG A 734 25.73 -28.51 14.28
N THR A 735 25.50 -28.07 15.50
CA THR A 735 24.41 -27.19 15.87
C THR A 735 24.60 -25.81 15.26
N LEU A 736 25.80 -25.23 15.34
CA LEU A 736 26.13 -23.96 14.66
C LEU A 736 25.76 -23.99 13.17
N VAL A 737 26.17 -25.06 12.48
CA VAL A 737 25.95 -25.19 11.03
C VAL A 737 24.48 -25.44 10.71
N ARG A 738 23.83 -26.39 11.36
CA ARG A 738 22.46 -26.79 11.03
C ARG A 738 21.41 -25.75 11.41
N VAL A 739 21.59 -25.11 12.56
CA VAL A 739 20.67 -24.01 12.96
C VAL A 739 20.79 -22.83 12.01
N LEU A 740 22.00 -22.46 11.62
CA LEU A 740 22.17 -21.38 10.63
C LEU A 740 21.54 -21.74 9.29
N GLU A 741 21.76 -22.97 8.81
CA GLU A 741 21.18 -23.43 7.54
C GLU A 741 19.65 -23.32 7.54
N VAL A 742 18.99 -23.78 8.60
CA VAL A 742 17.54 -23.67 8.75
C VAL A 742 17.09 -22.23 8.89
N ALA A 743 17.79 -21.41 9.68
CA ALA A 743 17.49 -19.99 9.83
C ALA A 743 17.59 -19.24 8.49
N LEU A 744 18.54 -19.59 7.64
CA LEU A 744 18.66 -19.03 6.29
C LEU A 744 17.43 -19.39 5.43
N ARG A 745 16.94 -20.62 5.51
CA ARG A 745 15.72 -21.00 4.78
C ARG A 745 14.49 -20.24 5.28
N LEU A 746 14.36 -20.06 6.58
CA LEU A 746 13.28 -19.22 7.16
C LEU A 746 13.38 -17.75 6.72
N ALA A 747 14.58 -17.23 6.60
CA ALA A 747 14.83 -15.83 6.22
C ALA A 747 14.74 -15.59 4.71
N HIS A 748 14.88 -16.64 3.89
CA HIS A 748 14.96 -16.52 2.44
C HIS A 748 13.81 -15.73 1.81
N PRO A 749 12.53 -15.93 2.17
CA PRO A 749 11.43 -15.13 1.60
C PRO A 749 11.56 -13.62 1.82
N PHE A 750 12.21 -13.22 2.92
CA PHE A 750 12.42 -11.81 3.28
C PHE A 750 13.70 -11.22 2.71
N MET A 751 14.77 -12.01 2.73
CA MET A 751 16.13 -11.59 2.36
C MET A 751 16.77 -12.62 1.41
N PRO A 752 16.33 -12.66 0.14
CA PRO A 752 16.69 -13.75 -0.76
C PRO A 752 18.17 -13.77 -1.15
N PHE A 753 18.85 -12.63 -1.21
CA PHE A 753 20.22 -12.57 -1.73
C PHE A 753 21.28 -12.98 -0.72
N ILE A 754 21.26 -12.41 0.46
CA ILE A 754 22.21 -12.77 1.51
C ILE A 754 22.05 -14.23 1.95
N THR A 755 20.81 -14.70 2.00
CA THR A 755 20.52 -16.07 2.37
C THR A 755 21.04 -17.06 1.34
N GLU A 756 20.88 -16.77 0.05
CA GLU A 756 21.45 -17.62 -1.01
C GLU A 756 22.97 -17.65 -0.97
N GLU A 757 23.62 -16.49 -0.83
CA GLU A 757 25.07 -16.39 -0.81
C GLU A 757 25.69 -17.18 0.35
N ILE A 758 25.13 -17.06 1.53
CA ILE A 758 25.59 -17.77 2.71
C ILE A 758 25.26 -19.26 2.62
N TRP A 759 24.04 -19.58 2.17
CA TRP A 759 23.57 -20.97 2.09
C TRP A 759 24.43 -21.83 1.17
N GLN A 760 24.92 -21.28 0.07
CA GLN A 760 25.83 -22.01 -0.83
C GLN A 760 27.10 -22.52 -0.13
N ARG A 761 27.53 -21.87 0.94
CA ARG A 761 28.72 -22.22 1.72
C ARG A 761 28.39 -23.09 2.94
N ILE A 762 27.22 -22.89 3.53
CA ILE A 762 26.79 -23.61 4.75
C ILE A 762 26.16 -24.96 4.41
N ALA A 763 25.40 -25.07 3.35
CA ALA A 763 24.71 -26.31 2.98
C ALA A 763 25.64 -27.53 2.83
N PRO A 764 26.81 -27.43 2.20
CA PRO A 764 27.74 -28.56 2.13
C PRO A 764 28.21 -29.05 3.51
N LEU A 765 28.43 -28.12 4.46
CA LEU A 765 28.79 -28.48 5.84
C LEU A 765 27.65 -29.20 6.57
N ALA A 766 26.40 -28.85 6.25
CA ALA A 766 25.22 -29.51 6.79
C ALA A 766 24.89 -30.84 6.09
N GLY A 767 25.64 -31.21 5.07
CA GLY A 767 25.38 -32.41 4.27
C GLY A 767 24.13 -32.27 3.40
N ILE A 768 23.78 -31.07 3.00
CA ILE A 768 22.61 -30.76 2.16
C ILE A 768 23.06 -30.47 0.73
N ASP A 769 22.50 -31.22 -0.20
CA ASP A 769 22.71 -31.04 -1.63
C ASP A 769 21.58 -30.18 -2.21
N GLY A 770 21.93 -29.33 -3.15
CA GLY A 770 20.98 -28.51 -3.87
C GLY A 770 21.66 -27.37 -4.61
N LYS A 771 21.06 -26.93 -5.70
CA LYS A 771 21.58 -25.85 -6.53
C LYS A 771 21.29 -24.46 -5.97
N THR A 772 20.17 -24.34 -5.27
CA THR A 772 19.67 -23.08 -4.75
C THR A 772 18.85 -23.28 -3.48
N ILE A 773 18.95 -22.35 -2.57
CA ILE A 773 18.09 -22.28 -1.37
C ILE A 773 16.61 -22.11 -1.74
N MET A 774 16.34 -21.45 -2.86
CA MET A 774 15.00 -21.12 -3.34
C MET A 774 14.11 -22.35 -3.51
N LEU A 775 14.70 -23.49 -3.88
CA LEU A 775 13.99 -24.76 -4.13
C LEU A 775 14.13 -25.77 -2.98
N GLN A 776 14.73 -25.36 -1.87
CA GLN A 776 14.84 -26.21 -0.68
C GLN A 776 13.50 -26.28 0.05
N PRO A 777 13.23 -27.39 0.76
CA PRO A 777 12.01 -27.52 1.56
C PRO A 777 11.92 -26.46 2.65
N TRP A 778 10.72 -25.92 2.82
CA TRP A 778 10.43 -25.05 3.96
C TRP A 778 10.59 -25.82 5.26
N PRO A 779 11.27 -25.25 6.27
CA PRO A 779 11.46 -25.91 7.56
C PRO A 779 10.12 -26.20 8.24
N VAL A 780 9.98 -27.41 8.73
CA VAL A 780 8.82 -27.87 9.49
C VAL A 780 9.23 -28.13 10.93
N ALA A 781 8.60 -27.47 11.89
CA ALA A 781 8.89 -27.62 13.30
C ALA A 781 8.67 -29.07 13.77
N ASN A 782 9.61 -29.57 14.56
CA ASN A 782 9.52 -30.89 15.20
C ASN A 782 9.40 -30.69 16.71
N GLU A 783 8.20 -30.87 17.25
CA GLU A 783 7.94 -30.71 18.68
C GLU A 783 8.77 -31.61 19.57
N ALA A 784 9.21 -32.77 19.06
CA ALA A 784 10.09 -33.69 19.81
C ALA A 784 11.48 -33.10 20.10
N ARG A 785 11.87 -32.03 19.41
CA ARG A 785 13.13 -31.30 19.63
C ARG A 785 13.00 -30.14 20.59
N ILE A 786 11.79 -29.82 21.05
CA ILE A 786 11.56 -28.81 22.08
C ILE A 786 12.00 -29.40 23.43
N ASP A 787 12.94 -28.71 24.07
CA ASP A 787 13.50 -29.08 25.39
C ASP A 787 13.22 -27.95 26.38
N ALA A 788 12.06 -28.01 27.03
CA ALA A 788 11.63 -27.00 27.99
C ALA A 788 12.57 -26.87 29.18
N ALA A 789 13.21 -27.95 29.60
CA ALA A 789 14.19 -27.93 30.69
C ALA A 789 15.45 -27.15 30.29
N ALA A 790 15.97 -27.40 29.09
CA ALA A 790 17.09 -26.62 28.54
C ALA A 790 16.74 -25.14 28.38
N GLU A 791 15.54 -24.82 27.93
CA GLU A 791 15.06 -23.42 27.82
C GLU A 791 15.05 -22.74 29.19
N GLY A 792 14.54 -23.39 30.21
CA GLY A 792 14.51 -22.86 31.57
C GLY A 792 15.92 -22.65 32.14
N ASP A 793 16.84 -23.60 31.93
CA ASP A 793 18.20 -23.48 32.40
C ASP A 793 18.99 -22.38 31.72
N ILE A 794 18.82 -22.19 30.40
CA ILE A 794 19.48 -21.11 29.66
C ILE A 794 18.88 -19.76 30.01
N GLU A 795 17.57 -19.65 30.20
CA GLU A 795 16.95 -18.40 30.64
C GLU A 795 17.47 -17.95 31.99
N TRP A 796 17.62 -18.90 32.91
CA TRP A 796 18.25 -18.67 34.21
C TRP A 796 19.71 -18.16 34.06
N LEU A 797 20.49 -18.80 33.17
CA LEU A 797 21.87 -18.37 32.88
C LEU A 797 21.91 -16.96 32.29
N LYS A 798 21.02 -16.64 31.39
CA LYS A 798 20.92 -15.31 30.78
C LYS A 798 20.60 -14.23 31.82
N GLU A 799 19.63 -14.49 32.70
CA GLU A 799 19.31 -13.57 33.80
C GLU A 799 20.51 -13.34 34.72
N LEU A 800 21.22 -14.42 35.11
CA LEU A 800 22.42 -14.32 35.91
C LEU A 800 23.50 -13.49 35.22
N MET A 801 23.78 -13.78 33.97
CA MET A 801 24.86 -13.09 33.23
C MET A 801 24.50 -11.63 32.98
N VAL A 802 23.22 -11.29 32.67
CA VAL A 802 22.73 -9.92 32.53
C VAL A 802 22.84 -9.20 33.87
N GLY A 803 22.45 -9.83 34.97
CA GLY A 803 22.58 -9.27 36.31
C GLY A 803 24.05 -8.92 36.66
N LEU A 804 24.97 -9.79 36.32
CA LEU A 804 26.40 -9.52 36.53
C LEU A 804 26.92 -8.39 35.64
N ARG A 805 26.50 -8.34 34.39
CA ARG A 805 26.86 -7.22 33.48
C ARG A 805 26.34 -5.87 34.00
N ASN A 806 25.13 -5.84 34.53
CA ASN A 806 24.55 -4.62 35.11
C ASN A 806 25.32 -4.20 36.36
N ILE A 807 25.68 -5.12 37.25
CA ILE A 807 26.52 -4.85 38.40
C ILE A 807 27.87 -4.29 37.98
N ARG A 808 28.52 -4.86 36.95
CA ARG A 808 29.78 -4.35 36.45
C ARG A 808 29.66 -2.92 35.93
N ALA A 809 28.56 -2.63 35.19
CA ALA A 809 28.29 -1.30 34.65
C ALA A 809 28.03 -0.29 35.79
N GLU A 810 27.18 -0.64 36.74
CA GLU A 810 26.82 0.23 37.88
C GLU A 810 28.01 0.52 38.80
N MET A 811 28.85 -0.49 39.02
CA MET A 811 30.01 -0.40 39.92
C MET A 811 31.30 -0.01 39.19
N ASN A 812 31.21 0.25 37.87
CA ASN A 812 32.40 0.55 37.04
C ASN A 812 33.52 -0.48 37.16
N ILE A 813 33.14 -1.78 37.19
CA ILE A 813 34.07 -2.90 37.24
C ILE A 813 34.44 -3.28 35.82
N GLY A 814 35.74 -3.39 35.55
CA GLY A 814 36.20 -3.79 34.22
C GLY A 814 35.67 -5.19 33.81
N PRO A 815 35.33 -5.37 32.53
CA PRO A 815 34.67 -6.61 32.03
C PRO A 815 35.57 -7.87 32.21
N GLY A 816 36.88 -7.71 32.29
CA GLY A 816 37.82 -8.81 32.49
C GLY A 816 38.16 -9.14 33.95
N LYS A 817 37.71 -8.36 34.89
CA LYS A 817 38.02 -8.53 36.31
C LYS A 817 37.24 -9.72 36.87
N PRO A 818 37.90 -10.74 37.47
CA PRO A 818 37.18 -11.88 38.08
C PRO A 818 36.30 -11.45 39.27
N LEU A 819 35.10 -12.02 39.36
CA LEU A 819 34.14 -11.71 40.41
C LEU A 819 33.95 -12.97 41.30
N PRO A 820 34.21 -12.85 42.62
CA PRO A 820 33.71 -13.85 43.55
C PRO A 820 32.22 -13.62 43.78
N LEU A 821 31.40 -14.68 43.76
CA LEU A 821 29.97 -14.61 43.94
C LEU A 821 29.55 -15.28 45.23
N PHE A 822 28.70 -14.63 46.02
CA PHE A 822 27.96 -15.21 47.10
C PHE A 822 26.52 -15.38 46.71
N LEU A 823 25.90 -16.52 47.06
CA LEU A 823 24.59 -16.89 46.62
C LEU A 823 23.70 -17.14 47.82
N LYS A 824 22.66 -16.36 47.97
CA LYS A 824 21.69 -16.46 49.07
C LYS A 824 20.32 -16.87 48.51
N ASN A 825 19.60 -17.72 49.25
CA ASN A 825 18.32 -18.31 48.82
C ASN A 825 18.44 -19.22 47.59
N ALA A 826 19.55 -19.87 47.39
CA ALA A 826 19.75 -20.82 46.30
C ALA A 826 18.97 -22.10 46.58
N ASN A 827 18.00 -22.43 45.77
CA ASN A 827 17.31 -23.71 45.81
C ASN A 827 18.10 -24.84 45.16
N ALA A 828 17.57 -26.04 45.17
CA ALA A 828 18.27 -27.20 44.61
C ALA A 828 18.53 -27.09 43.10
N ASP A 829 17.60 -26.49 42.37
CA ASP A 829 17.75 -26.24 40.92
C ASP A 829 18.82 -25.17 40.65
N ASP A 830 18.84 -24.09 41.43
CA ASP A 830 19.87 -23.07 41.33
C ASP A 830 21.27 -23.65 41.55
N GLN A 831 21.44 -24.50 42.56
CA GLN A 831 22.70 -25.17 42.88
C GLN A 831 23.13 -26.15 41.77
N ARG A 832 22.18 -26.89 41.21
CA ARG A 832 22.43 -27.81 40.09
C ARG A 832 22.90 -27.01 38.87
N ARG A 833 22.20 -25.94 38.51
CA ARG A 833 22.52 -25.06 37.37
C ARG A 833 23.90 -24.45 37.52
N LEU A 834 24.24 -24.00 38.72
CA LEU A 834 25.57 -23.46 39.02
C LEU A 834 26.67 -24.51 38.83
N GLN A 835 26.47 -25.71 39.37
CA GLN A 835 27.42 -26.77 39.27
C GLN A 835 27.63 -27.24 37.81
N GLU A 836 26.55 -27.43 37.06
CA GLU A 836 26.59 -27.86 35.68
C GLU A 836 27.21 -26.81 34.74
N ASN A 837 27.11 -25.52 35.06
CA ASN A 837 27.56 -24.42 34.22
C ASN A 837 28.73 -23.63 34.82
N GLU A 838 29.40 -24.12 35.80
CA GLU A 838 30.49 -23.43 36.48
C GLU A 838 31.60 -23.02 35.50
N ALA A 839 32.05 -23.95 34.65
CA ALA A 839 33.10 -23.69 33.66
C ALA A 839 32.70 -22.60 32.66
N LEU A 840 31.44 -22.59 32.22
CA LEU A 840 30.89 -21.59 31.32
C LEU A 840 30.83 -20.20 31.98
N LEU A 841 30.36 -20.14 33.22
CA LEU A 841 30.24 -18.89 33.97
C LEU A 841 31.63 -18.30 34.29
N LYS A 842 32.59 -19.14 34.63
CA LYS A 842 33.98 -18.71 34.84
C LYS A 842 34.58 -18.09 33.59
N LYS A 843 34.31 -18.68 32.45
CA LYS A 843 34.89 -18.25 31.17
C LYS A 843 34.22 -17.04 30.56
N LEU A 844 32.89 -17.01 30.50
CA LEU A 844 32.10 -15.93 29.86
C LEU A 844 31.77 -14.79 30.81
N ALA A 845 31.35 -15.08 32.01
CA ALA A 845 30.98 -14.06 32.99
C ALA A 845 32.15 -13.63 33.88
N LYS A 846 33.34 -14.24 33.72
CA LYS A 846 34.51 -13.97 34.53
C LYS A 846 34.23 -14.11 36.03
N VAL A 847 33.54 -15.18 36.37
CA VAL A 847 33.29 -15.55 37.77
C VAL A 847 34.52 -16.25 38.31
N GLU A 848 35.01 -15.82 39.47
CA GLU A 848 36.18 -16.42 40.15
C GLU A 848 35.78 -17.64 40.97
N SER A 849 34.74 -17.51 41.76
CA SER A 849 34.28 -18.52 42.68
C SER A 849 32.79 -18.35 43.02
N PHE A 850 32.21 -19.44 43.51
CA PHE A 850 30.84 -19.48 44.02
C PHE A 850 30.85 -19.92 45.48
N THR A 851 30.13 -19.20 46.32
CA THR A 851 29.91 -19.56 47.72
C THR A 851 28.43 -19.51 48.02
N VAL A 852 27.81 -20.64 48.31
CA VAL A 852 26.39 -20.71 48.68
C VAL A 852 26.27 -20.42 50.18
N LEU A 853 25.53 -19.40 50.54
CA LEU A 853 25.26 -18.97 51.89
C LEU A 853 24.02 -19.70 52.47
N GLY A 854 24.12 -20.14 53.74
CA GLY A 854 22.99 -20.64 54.50
C GLY A 854 22.11 -19.49 55.03
N GLU A 855 20.95 -19.83 55.57
CA GLU A 855 20.02 -18.84 56.14
C GLU A 855 20.63 -17.98 57.27
N ALA A 856 21.54 -18.57 58.02
CA ALA A 856 22.20 -17.90 59.18
C ALA A 856 23.50 -17.21 58.81
N ASP A 857 23.97 -17.35 57.54
CA ASP A 857 25.24 -16.77 57.12
C ASP A 857 25.07 -15.27 56.81
N GLU A 858 26.02 -14.47 57.30
CA GLU A 858 26.09 -13.07 56.96
C GLU A 858 26.80 -12.89 55.63
N ALA A 859 26.16 -12.16 54.73
CA ALA A 859 26.76 -11.81 53.45
C ALA A 859 27.65 -10.58 53.59
N PRO A 860 28.83 -10.57 52.92
CA PRO A 860 29.62 -9.33 52.87
C PRO A 860 28.83 -8.21 52.18
N LEU A 861 29.21 -6.97 52.40
CA LEU A 861 28.57 -5.84 51.71
C LEU A 861 28.75 -5.99 50.19
N SER A 862 27.65 -6.16 49.52
CA SER A 862 27.62 -6.62 48.12
C SER A 862 26.61 -5.85 47.27
N ALA A 863 26.91 -5.73 45.99
CA ALA A 863 25.90 -5.43 44.94
C ALA A 863 25.08 -6.70 44.69
N THR A 864 23.79 -6.54 44.51
CA THR A 864 22.83 -7.66 44.39
C THR A 864 22.19 -7.70 43.01
N ALA A 865 22.14 -8.89 42.44
CA ALA A 865 21.26 -9.20 41.31
C ALA A 865 20.29 -10.29 41.72
N LEU A 866 19.09 -10.27 41.16
CA LEU A 866 18.04 -11.27 41.43
C LEU A 866 17.86 -12.18 40.21
N VAL A 867 17.82 -13.49 40.44
CA VAL A 867 17.44 -14.50 39.45
C VAL A 867 16.33 -15.33 40.06
N GLY A 868 15.06 -14.99 39.77
CA GLY A 868 13.97 -15.49 40.60
C GLY A 868 14.12 -15.07 42.06
N ASP A 869 14.09 -16.02 42.98
CA ASP A 869 14.32 -15.79 44.41
C ASP A 869 15.80 -15.83 44.80
N LEU A 870 16.66 -16.27 43.88
CA LEU A 870 18.10 -16.32 44.10
C LEU A 870 18.68 -14.91 44.17
N GLN A 871 19.42 -14.63 45.22
CA GLN A 871 20.20 -13.42 45.37
C GLN A 871 21.65 -13.70 45.00
N VAL A 872 22.12 -13.05 43.95
CA VAL A 872 23.53 -13.10 43.49
C VAL A 872 24.24 -11.89 44.06
N LEU A 873 25.19 -12.10 44.94
CA LEU A 873 25.89 -11.06 45.68
C LEU A 873 27.34 -10.97 45.18
N VAL A 874 27.72 -9.77 44.74
CA VAL A 874 29.09 -9.43 44.32
C VAL A 874 29.70 -8.55 45.42
N PRO A 875 30.69 -9.05 46.21
CA PRO A 875 31.34 -8.23 47.24
C PRO A 875 31.98 -6.98 46.63
N MET A 876 31.74 -5.87 47.27
CA MET A 876 32.26 -4.59 46.78
C MET A 876 33.75 -4.36 47.21
N ALA A 877 34.14 -4.94 48.29
CA ALA A 877 35.51 -4.78 48.83
C ALA A 877 36.56 -5.36 47.88
N GLY A 878 37.56 -4.60 47.52
CA GLY A 878 38.65 -5.01 46.63
C GLY A 878 38.32 -5.04 45.14
N LEU A 879 37.04 -4.79 44.77
CA LEU A 879 36.60 -4.81 43.39
C LEU A 879 36.38 -3.41 42.80
N ILE A 880 36.14 -2.43 43.61
CA ILE A 880 35.89 -1.03 43.20
C ILE A 880 36.91 -0.07 43.76
N ASP A 881 37.19 1.01 43.02
CA ASP A 881 37.88 2.16 43.54
C ASP A 881 36.85 2.98 44.33
N LYS A 882 36.94 2.92 45.66
CA LYS A 882 35.98 3.52 46.58
C LYS A 882 35.85 5.01 46.36
N ASP A 883 36.95 5.76 46.19
CA ASP A 883 36.95 7.20 46.05
C ASP A 883 36.36 7.61 44.70
N ALA A 884 36.75 6.95 43.62
CA ALA A 884 36.18 7.19 42.26
C ALA A 884 34.70 6.89 42.21
N GLU A 885 34.26 5.82 42.83
CA GLU A 885 32.84 5.42 42.82
C GLU A 885 31.99 6.33 43.70
N LEU A 886 32.48 6.74 44.86
CA LEU A 886 31.82 7.73 45.68
C LEU A 886 31.66 9.08 44.94
N ALA A 887 32.66 9.52 44.21
CA ALA A 887 32.61 10.70 43.39
C ALA A 887 31.56 10.58 42.28
N ARG A 888 31.51 9.44 41.59
CA ARG A 888 30.52 9.11 40.55
C ARG A 888 29.08 9.15 41.10
N LEU A 889 28.86 8.44 42.22
CA LEU A 889 27.55 8.37 42.86
C LEU A 889 27.08 9.75 43.36
N ASN A 890 27.97 10.55 43.93
CA ASN A 890 27.67 11.94 44.32
C ASN A 890 27.19 12.76 43.13
N LYS A 891 27.85 12.63 42.00
CA LYS A 891 27.46 13.33 40.76
C LYS A 891 26.09 12.93 40.31
N GLU A 892 25.78 11.60 40.27
CA GLU A 892 24.45 11.12 39.91
C GLU A 892 23.36 11.51 40.89
N ILE A 893 23.63 11.46 42.19
CA ILE A 893 22.71 11.91 43.23
C ILE A 893 22.38 13.39 43.03
N GLN A 894 23.38 14.24 42.79
CA GLN A 894 23.16 15.67 42.54
C GLN A 894 22.34 15.92 41.29
N ARG A 895 22.61 15.16 40.20
CA ARG A 895 21.85 15.23 38.97
C ARG A 895 20.39 14.88 39.20
N LEU A 896 20.13 13.76 39.88
CA LEU A 896 18.77 13.30 40.18
C LEU A 896 18.02 14.20 41.14
N GLN A 897 18.72 14.77 42.16
CA GLN A 897 18.15 15.79 43.05
C GLN A 897 17.67 17.01 42.23
N GLY A 898 18.48 17.47 41.28
CA GLY A 898 18.11 18.57 40.39
C GLY A 898 16.92 18.21 39.49
N GLU A 899 16.86 16.98 39.02
CA GLU A 899 15.74 16.52 38.20
C GLU A 899 14.44 16.38 38.99
N VAL A 900 14.49 15.81 40.19
CA VAL A 900 13.34 15.70 41.13
C VAL A 900 12.83 17.10 41.47
N GLN A 901 13.72 18.04 41.79
CA GLN A 901 13.34 19.41 42.07
C GLN A 901 12.70 20.12 40.88
N ARG A 902 13.26 19.94 39.71
CA ARG A 902 12.75 20.54 38.45
C ARG A 902 11.36 19.96 38.08
N VAL A 903 11.21 18.65 38.09
CA VAL A 903 9.94 17.99 37.71
C VAL A 903 8.89 18.21 38.81
N GLY A 904 9.29 18.12 40.08
CA GLY A 904 8.43 18.42 41.23
C GLY A 904 7.94 19.87 41.26
N GLY A 905 8.83 20.81 40.95
CA GLY A 905 8.47 22.23 40.78
C GLY A 905 7.50 22.47 39.62
N LYS A 906 7.66 21.72 38.54
CA LYS A 906 6.75 21.78 37.38
C LYS A 906 5.35 21.26 37.73
N LEU A 907 5.27 20.14 38.46
CA LEU A 907 4.02 19.55 38.93
C LEU A 907 3.35 20.35 40.08
N SER A 908 4.11 21.15 40.85
CA SER A 908 3.61 22.05 41.86
C SER A 908 3.07 23.36 41.31
N ASN A 909 3.37 23.68 40.05
CA ASN A 909 2.89 24.89 39.42
C ASN A 909 1.46 24.73 38.91
N ALA A 910 0.52 25.37 39.59
CA ALA A 910 -0.90 25.34 39.24
C ALA A 910 -1.16 25.76 37.78
N ALA A 911 -0.43 26.77 37.28
CA ALA A 911 -0.56 27.25 35.91
C ALA A 911 -0.16 26.19 34.86
N PHE A 912 0.72 25.28 35.21
CA PHE A 912 1.08 24.15 34.37
C PHE A 912 0.05 23.01 34.47
N VAL A 913 -0.31 22.64 35.68
CA VAL A 913 -1.24 21.50 35.93
C VAL A 913 -2.62 21.78 35.38
N ASP A 914 -3.08 23.02 35.43
CA ASP A 914 -4.43 23.40 34.94
C ASP A 914 -4.49 23.55 33.42
N LYS A 915 -3.35 23.73 32.72
CA LYS A 915 -3.31 23.98 31.27
C LYS A 915 -2.72 22.84 30.43
N ALA A 916 -1.96 21.95 31.04
CA ALA A 916 -1.33 20.86 30.33
C ALA A 916 -2.33 19.70 30.08
N PRO A 917 -2.22 18.99 28.93
CA PRO A 917 -3.02 17.79 28.69
C PRO A 917 -2.80 16.72 29.77
N PRO A 918 -3.85 15.97 30.19
CA PRO A 918 -3.73 14.95 31.24
C PRO A 918 -2.62 13.93 31.00
N ALA A 919 -2.40 13.53 29.73
CA ALA A 919 -1.34 12.59 29.37
C ALA A 919 0.06 13.15 29.63
N VAL A 920 0.27 14.45 29.49
CA VAL A 920 1.55 15.11 29.78
C VAL A 920 1.79 15.17 31.29
N ILE A 921 0.77 15.46 32.07
CA ILE A 921 0.84 15.48 33.54
C ILE A 921 1.17 14.08 34.06
N GLU A 922 0.53 13.04 33.53
CA GLU A 922 0.78 11.65 33.90
C GLU A 922 2.22 11.21 33.58
N LYS A 923 2.70 11.60 32.42
CA LYS A 923 4.10 11.36 32.00
C LYS A 923 5.11 12.05 32.93
N GLU A 924 4.86 13.28 33.31
CA GLU A 924 5.72 14.01 34.26
C GLU A 924 5.67 13.40 35.67
N ARG A 925 4.49 12.92 36.13
CA ARG A 925 4.36 12.19 37.41
C ARG A 925 5.13 10.88 37.39
N ALA A 926 5.00 10.09 36.32
CA ALA A 926 5.75 8.86 36.16
C ALA A 926 7.27 9.12 36.16
N LYS A 927 7.70 10.16 35.47
CA LYS A 927 9.10 10.58 35.47
C LYS A 927 9.60 11.03 36.85
N LEU A 928 8.77 11.73 37.61
CA LEU A 928 9.12 12.13 38.99
C LEU A 928 9.30 10.89 39.87
N ALA A 929 8.33 9.95 39.82
CA ALA A 929 8.40 8.71 40.60
C ALA A 929 9.63 7.87 40.26
N GLU A 930 9.95 7.74 38.99
CA GLU A 930 11.17 7.05 38.51
C GLU A 930 12.45 7.72 39.03
N SER A 931 12.52 9.07 38.93
CA SER A 931 13.68 9.80 39.39
C SER A 931 13.83 9.74 40.92
N GLU A 932 12.73 9.78 41.67
CA GLU A 932 12.76 9.62 43.14
C GLU A 932 13.23 8.22 43.55
N GLN A 933 12.76 7.17 42.87
CA GLN A 933 13.19 5.79 43.13
C GLN A 933 14.69 5.61 42.80
N ALA A 934 15.12 6.16 41.65
CA ALA A 934 16.55 6.15 41.29
C ALA A 934 17.41 6.90 42.30
N LEU A 935 16.96 8.07 42.78
CA LEU A 935 17.67 8.86 43.79
C LEU A 935 17.80 8.06 45.12
N ALA A 936 16.75 7.42 45.58
CA ALA A 936 16.78 6.58 46.75
C ALA A 936 17.80 5.45 46.62
N ASN A 937 17.77 4.76 45.47
CA ASN A 937 18.67 3.63 45.17
C ASN A 937 20.16 4.10 45.16
N PHE A 938 20.46 5.21 44.47
CA PHE A 938 21.83 5.73 44.42
C PHE A 938 22.30 6.27 45.80
N THR A 939 21.42 6.85 46.60
CA THR A 939 21.72 7.29 47.95
C THR A 939 22.06 6.11 48.86
N GLU A 940 21.27 5.02 48.77
CA GLU A 940 21.54 3.80 49.52
C GLU A 940 22.88 3.18 49.08
N GLN A 941 23.12 3.13 47.79
CA GLN A 941 24.37 2.60 47.24
C GLN A 941 25.58 3.42 47.70
N HIS A 942 25.47 4.75 47.69
CA HIS A 942 26.52 5.65 48.19
C HIS A 942 26.83 5.36 49.67
N ALA A 943 25.80 5.20 50.49
CA ALA A 943 25.99 4.85 51.91
C ALA A 943 26.67 3.49 52.08
N ARG A 944 26.33 2.49 51.28
CA ARG A 944 26.96 1.18 51.32
C ARG A 944 28.42 1.24 50.92
N ILE A 945 28.78 1.98 49.88
CA ILE A 945 30.17 2.14 49.45
C ILE A 945 30.99 2.95 50.40
N ALA A 946 30.40 3.99 50.99
CA ALA A 946 31.09 4.77 52.02
C ALA A 946 31.44 3.94 53.29
N ALA A 947 30.65 2.89 53.57
CA ALA A 947 30.89 1.99 54.68
C ALA A 947 31.96 0.90 54.40
N LEU A 948 32.39 0.73 53.13
CA LEU A 948 33.51 -0.14 52.79
C LEU A 948 34.84 0.45 53.29
#